data_77c97dce335f337d5e4c1f97b7a10452
#
_entry.id   77c97dce335f337d5e4c1f97b7a10452
#
_cell.length_a   1.000
_cell.length_b   1.000
_cell.length_c   1.000
_cell.angle_alpha   90.00
_cell.angle_beta   90.00
_cell.angle_gamma   90.00
#
_symmetry.space_group_name_H-M   'P 1'
#
loop_
_entity.id
_entity.type
_entity.pdbx_description
1 polymer ?
#
loop_
_entity_poly.entity_id
_entity_poly.type
_entity_poly.pdbx_seq_one_letter_code
_entity_poly.pdbx_strand_id
1 'polypeptide(L)'
;MSFHKKALYTDMTQNYLTPVEPMSHTRVKVRFRTGRGNVDRVTICYNGQKAIMRKDSFDDMFDYYAYHIRLTDEPIYYHFEVEAEDESCYYNRLGISKSEEARYDFILVPGFATPDWAKGAVVYQIYVDRFYNGDSSNDVVNDEYYYQGRPVKHAGHWNDPVSRTDEGTFYGGDLQGIIDKMDYLEGLGVEVLYLNPIFVSPSSHKYDIQDYRHIDPHFGKIVNREECGLKDGYEQYRGITTDRENLEASDRLFARLVEEAHKRGMKVILDGVFYCCGSWHRFMDKEGIYANGDTCSIKGAYQDSNSPYREYFQYKNPQDANSYENWWGYEAYAKFNYENSRKLYEYILSVAVKWVSKPFCADGWRVDVAASVGNNREWNHHFWQDFRKAVKTANPEALIIAEHYGPAKSWLMGGEWDSVMNCEVFMEPVSWFLTGMERHANQYRREWLGNSDIFWTSVETGKMSFTNRCAVTAMNELSNHDNARFLTRTNHTVGRIENMPGQKAELEVSKAVLREAVIMQMTWPGSPVIYYGDEAGVCGFTDPDSRRTYPWGHEDKELIGFYRAMIRIHKQNPELKTGSILVLYAQPYVTAYARFTQKEQTIVIINCGESIKDISMPVWQAGIPVETTMERIMVTTRDGYNTESAELPVHRGKLKVSLLPQSGIVLKHRNKKFAKQRNFLKVPIDFHSRF
;
A
#
# COMPACT_ATOMS: atom_id res chain seq x y z
N MET A 1 14.44 39.62 -20.19
CA MET A 1 13.57 38.48 -20.63
C MET A 1 12.52 38.24 -19.54
N SER A 2 11.28 37.90 -19.87
CA SER A 2 10.29 37.61 -18.81
C SER A 2 10.68 36.34 -18.02
N PHE A 3 10.60 36.40 -16.71
CA PHE A 3 10.92 35.29 -15.81
C PHE A 3 9.94 34.11 -15.98
N HIS A 4 10.44 33.00 -16.54
CA HIS A 4 9.61 31.83 -16.85
C HIS A 4 9.43 30.91 -15.62
N LYS A 5 8.66 31.35 -14.64
CA LYS A 5 8.42 30.61 -13.38
C LYS A 5 7.96 29.15 -13.59
N LYS A 6 7.18 28.88 -14.64
CA LYS A 6 6.73 27.51 -14.98
C LYS A 6 7.86 26.54 -15.42
N ALA A 7 9.05 27.06 -15.70
CA ALA A 7 10.22 26.23 -15.99
C ALA A 7 10.98 25.78 -14.74
N LEU A 8 10.73 26.45 -13.60
CA LEU A 8 11.37 26.11 -12.32
C LEU A 8 10.86 24.74 -11.85
N TYR A 9 11.79 23.84 -11.52
CA TYR A 9 11.41 22.55 -10.98
C TYR A 9 12.58 21.87 -10.26
N THR A 10 12.28 21.21 -9.18
CA THR A 10 13.10 20.21 -8.51
C THR A 10 12.22 19.31 -7.69
N ASP A 11 12.72 18.13 -7.38
CA ASP A 11 12.16 17.20 -6.42
C ASP A 11 13.27 16.35 -5.79
N MET A 12 12.92 15.26 -5.13
CA MET A 12 13.89 14.37 -4.50
C MET A 12 14.14 13.08 -5.31
N THR A 13 13.79 13.07 -6.60
CA THR A 13 14.05 11.94 -7.49
C THR A 13 15.49 11.95 -8.00
N GLN A 14 15.90 10.87 -8.66
CA GLN A 14 17.23 10.75 -9.27
C GLN A 14 17.54 11.85 -10.31
N ASN A 15 16.52 12.51 -10.84
CA ASN A 15 16.72 13.65 -11.74
C ASN A 15 17.39 14.82 -11.03
N TYR A 16 17.14 15.00 -9.74
CA TYR A 16 17.50 16.19 -8.97
C TYR A 16 18.33 15.89 -7.71
N LEU A 17 18.44 14.62 -7.30
CA LEU A 17 19.21 14.20 -6.14
C LEU A 17 20.11 13.01 -6.49
N THR A 18 21.42 13.12 -6.28
CA THR A 18 22.36 12.04 -6.60
C THR A 18 23.46 11.91 -5.53
N PRO A 19 23.57 10.75 -4.86
CA PRO A 19 22.64 9.62 -4.93
C PRO A 19 21.28 9.96 -4.29
N VAL A 20 20.21 9.25 -4.68
CA VAL A 20 18.85 9.43 -4.13
C VAL A 20 18.78 9.02 -2.67
N GLU A 21 19.55 8.02 -2.28
CA GLU A 21 19.66 7.49 -0.91
C GLU A 21 21.12 7.63 -0.44
N PRO A 22 21.51 8.85 -0.06
CA PRO A 22 22.89 9.10 0.34
C PRO A 22 23.16 8.58 1.75
N MET A 23 24.33 7.99 1.92
CA MET A 23 24.81 7.57 3.24
C MET A 23 25.26 8.78 4.07
N SER A 24 25.19 8.65 5.39
CA SER A 24 25.81 9.61 6.32
C SER A 24 27.29 9.81 6.01
N HIS A 25 27.79 10.99 6.28
CA HIS A 25 29.20 11.40 6.09
C HIS A 25 29.70 11.37 4.63
N THR A 26 28.77 11.28 3.64
CA THR A 26 29.09 11.38 2.21
C THR A 26 28.71 12.74 1.64
N ARG A 27 28.73 12.87 0.32
CA ARG A 27 28.26 14.05 -0.39
C ARG A 27 27.05 13.69 -1.26
N VAL A 28 26.08 14.61 -1.30
CA VAL A 28 24.94 14.52 -2.20
C VAL A 28 24.93 15.72 -3.12
N LYS A 29 24.68 15.48 -4.41
CA LYS A 29 24.45 16.51 -5.42
C LYS A 29 22.97 16.84 -5.49
N VAL A 30 22.61 18.07 -5.14
CA VAL A 30 21.26 18.61 -5.30
C VAL A 30 21.22 19.44 -6.57
N ARG A 31 20.19 19.24 -7.41
CA ARG A 31 19.98 19.96 -8.68
C ARG A 31 18.70 20.76 -8.67
N PHE A 32 18.70 21.86 -9.40
CA PHE A 32 17.54 22.71 -9.65
C PHE A 32 17.44 23.07 -11.13
N ARG A 33 16.26 23.01 -11.71
CA ARG A 33 15.99 23.28 -13.12
C ARG A 33 15.36 24.66 -13.31
N THR A 34 15.80 25.40 -14.30
CA THR A 34 15.24 26.69 -14.73
C THR A 34 15.01 26.71 -16.23
N GLY A 35 14.33 27.73 -16.75
CA GLY A 35 14.30 27.99 -18.19
C GLY A 35 15.70 28.32 -18.73
N ARG A 36 15.95 28.00 -19.99
CA ARG A 36 17.23 28.24 -20.66
C ARG A 36 17.59 29.73 -20.68
N GLY A 37 18.71 30.11 -20.04
CA GLY A 37 19.19 31.48 -19.96
C GLY A 37 18.20 32.47 -19.30
N ASN A 38 17.38 32.02 -18.37
CA ASN A 38 16.22 32.75 -17.87
C ASN A 38 16.31 33.20 -16.40
N VAL A 39 17.40 32.90 -15.72
CA VAL A 39 17.64 33.31 -14.33
C VAL A 39 19.09 33.80 -14.16
N ASP A 40 19.29 34.74 -13.25
CA ASP A 40 20.62 35.29 -12.94
C ASP A 40 21.30 34.48 -11.87
N ARG A 41 20.54 34.05 -10.84
CA ARG A 41 21.09 33.31 -9.71
C ARG A 41 20.10 32.30 -9.16
N VAL A 42 20.63 31.12 -8.78
CA VAL A 42 19.96 30.11 -7.96
C VAL A 42 20.76 29.91 -6.69
N THR A 43 20.14 30.09 -5.55
CA THR A 43 20.72 29.90 -4.23
C THR A 43 20.02 28.75 -3.54
N ILE A 44 20.76 27.79 -3.00
CA ILE A 44 20.22 26.78 -2.08
C ILE A 44 20.34 27.28 -0.64
N CYS A 45 19.23 27.26 0.10
CA CYS A 45 19.18 27.55 1.52
C CYS A 45 19.01 26.23 2.27
N TYR A 46 19.93 25.87 3.16
CA TYR A 46 19.86 24.60 3.89
C TYR A 46 20.39 24.76 5.31
N ASN A 47 19.66 24.26 6.29
CA ASN A 47 19.99 24.33 7.73
C ASN A 47 20.52 25.74 8.15
N GLY A 48 19.88 26.81 7.69
CA GLY A 48 20.25 28.20 7.98
C GLY A 48 21.46 28.72 7.20
N GLN A 49 22.05 27.95 6.30
CA GLN A 49 23.15 28.37 5.41
C GLN A 49 22.62 28.69 4.03
N LYS A 50 23.25 29.61 3.31
CA LYS A 50 22.98 29.94 1.92
C LYS A 50 24.21 29.69 1.04
N ALA A 51 24.01 29.05 -0.12
CA ALA A 51 25.09 28.79 -1.07
C ALA A 51 24.61 29.00 -2.52
N ILE A 52 25.41 29.70 -3.32
CA ILE A 52 25.12 29.93 -4.74
C ILE A 52 25.38 28.60 -5.49
N MET A 53 24.38 28.15 -6.24
CA MET A 53 24.48 26.98 -7.10
C MET A 53 25.20 27.31 -8.42
N ARG A 54 25.95 26.37 -8.94
CA ARG A 54 26.65 26.53 -10.24
C ARG A 54 25.86 25.83 -11.34
N LYS A 55 25.88 26.41 -12.55
CA LYS A 55 25.34 25.75 -13.74
C LYS A 55 26.10 24.45 -13.99
N ASP A 56 25.38 23.32 -13.96
CA ASP A 56 25.91 21.96 -14.06
C ASP A 56 25.79 21.40 -15.48
N SER A 57 24.65 21.61 -16.11
CA SER A 57 24.33 21.17 -17.46
C SER A 57 23.18 21.97 -18.05
N PHE A 58 22.88 21.70 -19.30
CA PHE A 58 21.75 22.30 -20.01
C PHE A 58 21.26 21.38 -21.14
N ASP A 59 20.05 21.62 -21.57
CA ASP A 59 19.44 21.10 -22.80
C ASP A 59 18.85 22.26 -23.63
N ASP A 60 18.06 21.96 -24.65
CA ASP A 60 17.47 22.98 -25.53
C ASP A 60 16.48 23.88 -24.81
N MET A 61 15.85 23.44 -23.72
CA MET A 61 14.79 24.16 -23.01
C MET A 61 15.20 24.64 -21.63
N PHE A 62 16.15 23.95 -20.98
CA PHE A 62 16.44 24.16 -19.56
C PHE A 62 17.93 24.31 -19.27
N ASP A 63 18.19 25.08 -18.21
CA ASP A 63 19.46 25.09 -17.49
C ASP A 63 19.29 24.33 -16.17
N TYR A 64 20.33 23.60 -15.78
CA TYR A 64 20.37 22.86 -14.52
C TYR A 64 21.51 23.42 -13.67
N TYR A 65 21.15 23.79 -12.44
CA TYR A 65 22.09 24.25 -11.42
C TYR A 65 22.33 23.17 -10.40
N ALA A 66 23.53 23.07 -9.85
CA ALA A 66 23.85 22.06 -8.85
C ALA A 66 24.69 22.61 -7.70
N TYR A 67 24.52 21.99 -6.55
CA TYR A 67 25.33 22.17 -5.36
C TYR A 67 25.58 20.84 -4.67
N HIS A 68 26.75 20.69 -4.03
CA HIS A 68 27.12 19.48 -3.31
C HIS A 68 27.07 19.75 -1.80
N ILE A 69 26.15 19.10 -1.11
CA ILE A 69 26.03 19.18 0.35
C ILE A 69 26.85 18.03 0.96
N ARG A 70 27.66 18.34 1.96
CA ARG A 70 28.31 17.33 2.80
C ARG A 70 27.32 16.94 3.91
N LEU A 71 27.05 15.64 4.03
CA LEU A 71 26.09 15.10 4.96
C LEU A 71 26.75 14.76 6.31
N THR A 72 25.94 14.85 7.36
CA THR A 72 26.17 14.32 8.72
C THR A 72 25.16 13.20 8.96
N ASP A 73 24.92 12.83 10.21
CA ASP A 73 23.82 11.93 10.59
C ASP A 73 22.48 12.67 10.68
N GLU A 74 22.52 14.00 10.81
CA GLU A 74 21.33 14.83 10.99
C GLU A 74 20.59 15.07 9.65
N PRO A 75 19.26 15.14 9.69
CA PRO A 75 18.45 15.52 8.52
C PRO A 75 18.80 16.94 8.04
N ILE A 76 18.74 17.11 6.72
CA ILE A 76 18.93 18.41 6.08
C ILE A 76 17.59 18.90 5.54
N TYR A 77 17.22 20.11 5.96
CA TYR A 77 16.06 20.85 5.47
C TYR A 77 16.53 21.91 4.49
N TYR A 78 15.95 21.95 3.28
CA TYR A 78 16.40 22.88 2.25
C TYR A 78 15.28 23.36 1.33
N HIS A 79 15.46 24.57 0.82
CA HIS A 79 14.68 25.20 -0.25
C HIS A 79 15.58 26.01 -1.16
N PHE A 80 15.00 26.68 -2.15
CA PHE A 80 15.76 27.47 -3.12
C PHE A 80 15.21 28.91 -3.18
N GLU A 81 16.15 29.83 -3.42
CA GLU A 81 15.86 31.24 -3.78
C GLU A 81 16.32 31.43 -5.23
N VAL A 82 15.47 31.96 -6.08
CA VAL A 82 15.72 32.14 -7.53
C VAL A 82 15.52 33.61 -7.88
N GLU A 83 16.51 34.18 -8.51
CA GLU A 83 16.51 35.60 -8.90
C GLU A 83 16.65 35.70 -10.42
N ALA A 84 15.85 36.62 -11.03
CA ALA A 84 15.85 36.94 -12.45
C ALA A 84 15.49 38.43 -12.64
N GLU A 85 16.48 39.23 -13.12
CA GLU A 85 16.33 40.68 -13.24
C GLU A 85 15.86 41.34 -11.90
N ASP A 86 14.70 41.97 -11.90
CA ASP A 86 14.12 42.62 -10.71
C ASP A 86 13.14 41.70 -9.93
N GLU A 87 12.98 40.46 -10.33
CA GLU A 87 12.08 39.48 -9.67
C GLU A 87 12.84 38.42 -8.89
N SER A 88 12.27 38.02 -7.76
CA SER A 88 12.73 36.85 -7.01
C SER A 88 11.56 35.99 -6.56
N CYS A 89 11.83 34.72 -6.30
CA CYS A 89 10.89 33.80 -5.68
C CYS A 89 11.62 32.70 -4.89
N TYR A 90 10.89 32.06 -3.99
CA TYR A 90 11.34 30.85 -3.32
C TYR A 90 10.74 29.62 -3.99
N TYR A 91 11.41 28.49 -3.85
CA TYR A 91 10.91 27.20 -4.32
C TYR A 91 11.11 26.13 -3.24
N ASN A 92 10.04 25.51 -2.81
CA ASN A 92 10.00 24.47 -1.80
C ASN A 92 9.15 23.27 -2.28
N ARG A 93 8.78 22.35 -1.41
CA ARG A 93 8.00 21.15 -1.75
C ARG A 93 6.60 21.43 -2.34
N LEU A 94 6.03 22.58 -2.07
CA LEU A 94 4.77 23.05 -2.69
C LEU A 94 5.01 23.75 -4.04
N GLY A 95 6.27 23.91 -4.46
CA GLY A 95 6.62 24.65 -5.65
C GLY A 95 7.00 26.09 -5.35
N ILE A 96 6.51 27.04 -6.18
CA ILE A 96 6.89 28.45 -6.10
C ILE A 96 6.14 29.16 -4.98
N SER A 97 6.88 29.90 -4.14
CA SER A 97 6.35 30.76 -3.08
C SER A 97 6.91 32.18 -3.21
N LYS A 98 6.15 33.17 -2.70
CA LYS A 98 6.60 34.56 -2.59
C LYS A 98 7.41 34.84 -1.33
N SER A 99 7.33 33.98 -0.35
CA SER A 99 7.98 34.07 0.96
C SER A 99 8.70 32.78 1.29
N GLU A 100 9.71 32.91 2.15
CA GLU A 100 10.38 31.76 2.75
C GLU A 100 9.42 31.08 3.74
N GLU A 101 9.19 29.77 3.57
CA GLU A 101 8.29 28.98 4.39
C GLU A 101 8.95 27.65 4.75
N ALA A 102 9.78 27.63 5.78
CA ALA A 102 10.60 26.50 6.22
C ALA A 102 9.79 25.22 6.52
N ARG A 103 8.51 25.33 6.88
CA ARG A 103 7.62 24.16 7.10
C ARG A 103 7.45 23.29 5.83
N TYR A 104 7.71 23.86 4.66
CA TYR A 104 7.61 23.18 3.37
C TYR A 104 8.97 22.86 2.74
N ASP A 105 10.04 22.94 3.49
CA ASP A 105 11.38 22.56 3.02
C ASP A 105 11.43 21.11 2.56
N PHE A 106 12.28 20.83 1.59
CA PHE A 106 12.67 19.47 1.25
C PHE A 106 13.42 18.85 2.42
N ILE A 107 13.23 17.55 2.65
CA ILE A 107 13.83 16.85 3.78
C ILE A 107 14.70 15.72 3.24
N LEU A 108 15.99 15.82 3.47
CA LEU A 108 16.95 14.79 3.15
C LEU A 108 17.40 14.09 4.44
N VAL A 109 17.15 12.79 4.53
CA VAL A 109 17.54 11.95 5.67
C VAL A 109 18.72 11.06 5.27
N PRO A 110 19.95 11.36 5.71
CA PRO A 110 21.12 10.54 5.42
C PRO A 110 21.02 9.14 6.03
N GLY A 111 21.56 8.13 5.34
CA GLY A 111 21.58 6.75 5.82
C GLY A 111 20.23 6.02 5.76
N PHE A 112 19.15 6.70 5.37
CA PHE A 112 17.86 6.05 5.19
C PHE A 112 17.73 5.51 3.76
N ALA A 113 17.56 4.20 3.63
CA ALA A 113 17.27 3.51 2.38
C ALA A 113 16.11 2.55 2.55
N THR A 114 15.29 2.43 1.50
CA THR A 114 14.23 1.43 1.40
C THR A 114 14.66 0.33 0.44
N PRO A 115 14.17 -0.91 0.60
CA PRO A 115 14.53 -2.01 -0.30
C PRO A 115 14.22 -1.69 -1.76
N ASP A 116 15.16 -1.93 -2.65
CA ASP A 116 15.00 -1.60 -4.08
C ASP A 116 13.85 -2.35 -4.73
N TRP A 117 13.63 -3.60 -4.31
CA TRP A 117 12.54 -4.42 -4.82
C TRP A 117 11.14 -3.84 -4.53
N ALA A 118 10.99 -3.05 -3.45
CA ALA A 118 9.72 -2.48 -3.02
C ALA A 118 9.34 -1.19 -3.78
N LYS A 119 10.31 -0.54 -4.44
CA LYS A 119 10.09 0.76 -5.10
C LYS A 119 9.19 0.61 -6.33
N GLY A 120 7.92 0.99 -6.20
CA GLY A 120 6.92 0.85 -7.25
C GLY A 120 6.61 -0.61 -7.60
N ALA A 121 6.76 -1.54 -6.68
CA ALA A 121 6.40 -2.94 -6.90
C ALA A 121 4.88 -3.13 -6.93
N VAL A 122 4.39 -4.01 -7.79
CA VAL A 122 2.98 -4.36 -7.88
C VAL A 122 2.63 -5.36 -6.78
N VAL A 123 1.85 -4.92 -5.81
CA VAL A 123 1.43 -5.68 -4.63
C VAL A 123 0.05 -6.28 -4.87
N TYR A 124 -0.17 -7.50 -4.40
CA TYR A 124 -1.48 -8.15 -4.39
C TYR A 124 -1.83 -8.55 -2.96
N GLN A 125 -2.85 -7.93 -2.40
CA GLN A 125 -3.34 -8.20 -1.05
C GLN A 125 -4.30 -9.37 -1.06
N ILE A 126 -4.05 -10.37 -0.22
CA ILE A 126 -4.85 -11.60 -0.12
C ILE A 126 -5.49 -11.70 1.27
N TYR A 127 -6.82 -11.73 1.30
CA TYR A 127 -7.59 -12.19 2.47
C TYR A 127 -7.76 -13.71 2.34
N VAL A 128 -6.96 -14.47 3.10
CA VAL A 128 -6.68 -15.88 2.83
C VAL A 128 -7.94 -16.73 2.79
N ASP A 129 -8.81 -16.63 3.81
CA ASP A 129 -10.07 -17.39 3.91
C ASP A 129 -10.99 -17.26 2.68
N ARG A 130 -10.82 -16.21 1.86
CA ARG A 130 -11.72 -15.85 0.76
C ARG A 130 -11.07 -15.92 -0.62
N PHE A 131 -9.83 -16.38 -0.70
CA PHE A 131 -9.09 -16.39 -1.97
C PHE A 131 -9.28 -17.70 -2.74
N TYR A 132 -8.87 -18.82 -2.18
CA TYR A 132 -9.06 -20.16 -2.78
C TYR A 132 -8.86 -21.25 -1.74
N ASN A 133 -9.77 -22.25 -1.68
CA ASN A 133 -9.63 -23.44 -0.87
C ASN A 133 -8.79 -24.48 -1.63
N GLY A 134 -7.56 -24.73 -1.18
CA GLY A 134 -6.64 -25.67 -1.78
C GLY A 134 -6.59 -27.04 -1.07
N ASP A 135 -6.98 -27.07 0.21
CA ASP A 135 -7.00 -28.30 1.02
C ASP A 135 -8.21 -28.35 1.96
N SER A 136 -9.34 -28.81 1.48
CA SER A 136 -10.56 -28.91 2.30
C SER A 136 -10.42 -29.79 3.55
N SER A 137 -9.31 -30.50 3.73
CA SER A 137 -9.05 -31.29 4.93
C SER A 137 -8.68 -30.42 6.14
N ASN A 138 -8.32 -29.15 5.94
CA ASN A 138 -8.00 -28.19 6.99
C ASN A 138 -9.16 -27.23 7.33
N ASP A 139 -10.29 -27.31 6.62
CA ASP A 139 -11.43 -26.42 6.83
C ASP A 139 -11.93 -26.46 8.29
N VAL A 140 -12.32 -25.27 8.79
CA VAL A 140 -13.14 -25.17 10.01
C VAL A 140 -14.50 -25.80 9.72
N VAL A 141 -14.93 -26.74 10.55
CA VAL A 141 -16.23 -27.39 10.39
C VAL A 141 -17.32 -26.70 11.19
N ASN A 142 -18.59 -26.93 10.82
CA ASN A 142 -19.70 -26.40 11.59
C ASN A 142 -19.66 -26.88 13.06
N ASP A 143 -19.90 -25.94 13.98
CA ASP A 143 -19.97 -26.19 15.43
C ASP A 143 -18.63 -26.71 16.02
N GLU A 144 -17.51 -26.51 15.37
CA GLU A 144 -16.18 -26.93 15.84
C GLU A 144 -15.82 -26.29 17.19
N TYR A 145 -16.21 -25.04 17.36
CA TYR A 145 -16.07 -24.29 18.63
C TYR A 145 -17.04 -23.13 18.67
N TYR A 146 -17.08 -22.45 19.82
CA TYR A 146 -17.87 -21.23 20.01
C TYR A 146 -16.99 -20.00 19.94
N TYR A 147 -17.29 -19.08 19.05
CA TYR A 147 -16.60 -17.79 18.96
C TYR A 147 -17.58 -16.66 19.32
N GLN A 148 -17.23 -15.83 20.31
CA GLN A 148 -18.09 -14.77 20.87
C GLN A 148 -19.50 -15.28 21.24
N GLY A 149 -19.58 -16.47 21.85
CA GLY A 149 -20.83 -17.10 22.30
C GLY A 149 -21.69 -17.67 21.18
N ARG A 150 -21.20 -17.79 19.95
CA ARG A 150 -21.89 -18.39 18.79
C ARG A 150 -21.07 -19.53 18.21
N PRO A 151 -21.71 -20.60 17.74
CA PRO A 151 -20.99 -21.66 17.06
C PRO A 151 -20.42 -21.15 15.74
N VAL A 152 -19.18 -21.52 15.43
CA VAL A 152 -18.57 -21.23 14.14
C VAL A 152 -19.24 -22.01 13.01
N LYS A 153 -19.14 -21.50 11.79
CA LYS A 153 -19.77 -22.09 10.61
C LYS A 153 -18.80 -22.14 9.44
N HIS A 154 -18.89 -23.23 8.69
CA HIS A 154 -18.38 -23.28 7.33
C HIS A 154 -19.46 -22.81 6.36
N ALA A 155 -19.14 -21.95 5.41
CA ALA A 155 -20.06 -21.50 4.37
C ALA A 155 -20.54 -22.72 3.55
N GLY A 156 -21.84 -22.76 3.23
CA GLY A 156 -22.42 -23.90 2.49
C GLY A 156 -21.86 -24.01 1.08
N HIS A 157 -21.59 -22.87 0.44
CA HIS A 157 -20.97 -22.76 -0.88
C HIS A 157 -19.94 -21.62 -0.90
N TRP A 158 -18.92 -21.76 -1.76
CA TRP A 158 -17.87 -20.76 -1.93
C TRP A 158 -18.40 -19.35 -2.22
N ASN A 159 -19.47 -19.23 -2.98
CA ASN A 159 -20.06 -17.95 -3.39
C ASN A 159 -21.22 -17.49 -2.50
N ASP A 160 -21.40 -18.09 -1.32
CA ASP A 160 -22.46 -17.63 -0.38
C ASP A 160 -22.23 -16.18 0.03
N PRO A 161 -23.30 -15.39 0.20
CA PRO A 161 -23.17 -14.01 0.67
C PRO A 161 -22.50 -13.93 2.04
N VAL A 162 -21.68 -12.89 2.22
CA VAL A 162 -21.04 -12.60 3.51
C VAL A 162 -22.09 -12.33 4.58
N SER A 163 -21.93 -12.95 5.74
CA SER A 163 -22.80 -12.77 6.90
C SER A 163 -22.50 -11.43 7.59
N ARG A 164 -23.52 -10.84 8.23
CA ARG A 164 -23.34 -9.69 9.13
C ARG A 164 -22.47 -10.02 10.36
N THR A 165 -22.41 -11.30 10.72
CA THR A 165 -21.59 -11.84 11.82
C THR A 165 -20.50 -12.71 11.21
N ASP A 166 -19.63 -12.08 10.44
CA ASP A 166 -18.68 -12.76 9.57
C ASP A 166 -17.49 -13.37 10.31
N GLU A 167 -17.13 -12.85 11.47
CA GLU A 167 -15.91 -13.26 12.19
C GLU A 167 -15.84 -14.77 12.49
N GLY A 168 -17.02 -15.41 12.71
CA GLY A 168 -17.14 -16.85 12.95
C GLY A 168 -17.60 -17.66 11.74
N THR A 169 -17.59 -17.09 10.52
CA THR A 169 -17.96 -17.78 9.28
C THR A 169 -16.71 -17.95 8.40
N PHE A 170 -16.40 -19.20 8.04
CA PHE A 170 -15.23 -19.56 7.25
C PHE A 170 -15.63 -20.07 5.88
N TYR A 171 -14.82 -19.76 4.85
CA TYR A 171 -15.01 -20.22 3.47
C TYR A 171 -13.93 -21.23 3.05
N GLY A 172 -12.93 -21.45 3.90
CA GLY A 172 -11.93 -22.49 3.71
C GLY A 172 -10.75 -22.11 2.80
N GLY A 173 -10.58 -20.83 2.44
CA GLY A 173 -9.38 -20.39 1.74
C GLY A 173 -8.13 -20.59 2.60
N ASP A 174 -7.02 -21.02 2.00
CA ASP A 174 -5.83 -21.44 2.71
C ASP A 174 -4.51 -21.16 1.97
N LEU A 175 -3.37 -21.47 2.59
CA LEU A 175 -2.03 -21.28 2.02
C LEU A 175 -1.76 -22.22 0.83
N GLN A 176 -2.34 -23.42 0.83
CA GLN A 176 -2.24 -24.34 -0.33
C GLN A 176 -2.97 -23.73 -1.53
N GLY A 177 -4.13 -23.12 -1.31
CA GLY A 177 -4.88 -22.41 -2.33
C GLY A 177 -4.11 -21.24 -2.95
N ILE A 178 -3.34 -20.50 -2.14
CA ILE A 178 -2.45 -19.47 -2.68
C ILE A 178 -1.36 -20.11 -3.55
N ILE A 179 -0.75 -21.20 -3.10
CA ILE A 179 0.26 -21.93 -3.89
C ILE A 179 -0.34 -22.40 -5.22
N ASP A 180 -1.54 -22.95 -5.22
CA ASP A 180 -2.24 -23.45 -6.42
C ASP A 180 -2.58 -22.34 -7.42
N LYS A 181 -2.68 -21.09 -6.94
CA LYS A 181 -2.96 -19.90 -7.76
C LYS A 181 -1.74 -19.03 -8.07
N MET A 182 -0.52 -19.50 -7.75
CA MET A 182 0.72 -18.75 -8.04
C MET A 182 0.88 -18.43 -9.53
N ASP A 183 0.53 -19.35 -10.42
CA ASP A 183 0.63 -19.13 -11.89
C ASP A 183 -0.34 -18.05 -12.37
N TYR A 184 -1.54 -17.95 -11.74
CA TYR A 184 -2.47 -16.84 -11.99
C TYR A 184 -1.86 -15.51 -11.57
N LEU A 185 -1.28 -15.44 -10.36
CA LEU A 185 -0.67 -14.22 -9.80
C LEU A 185 0.55 -13.78 -10.61
N GLU A 186 1.41 -14.71 -11.02
CA GLU A 186 2.52 -14.45 -11.92
C GLU A 186 2.02 -13.95 -13.29
N GLY A 187 1.01 -14.62 -13.87
CA GLY A 187 0.39 -14.24 -15.15
C GLY A 187 -0.35 -12.89 -15.11
N LEU A 188 -0.80 -12.45 -13.93
CA LEU A 188 -1.32 -11.10 -13.71
C LEU A 188 -0.19 -10.06 -13.69
N GLY A 189 1.02 -10.46 -13.28
CA GLY A 189 2.22 -9.63 -13.20
C GLY A 189 2.54 -9.12 -11.80
N VAL A 190 2.00 -9.77 -10.77
CA VAL A 190 2.25 -9.48 -9.33
C VAL A 190 3.74 -9.62 -9.01
N GLU A 191 4.25 -8.71 -8.19
CA GLU A 191 5.64 -8.70 -7.70
C GLU A 191 5.73 -8.97 -6.19
N VAL A 192 4.64 -8.70 -5.46
CA VAL A 192 4.59 -8.87 -3.99
C VAL A 192 3.25 -9.44 -3.57
N LEU A 193 3.25 -10.47 -2.75
CA LEU A 193 2.08 -10.97 -2.04
C LEU A 193 2.02 -10.32 -0.66
N TYR A 194 0.94 -9.62 -0.36
CA TYR A 194 0.64 -9.15 0.98
C TYR A 194 -0.49 -10.01 1.55
N LEU A 195 -0.17 -10.80 2.58
CA LEU A 195 -1.11 -11.69 3.23
C LEU A 195 -1.71 -11.00 4.47
N ASN A 196 -3.05 -10.88 4.53
CA ASN A 196 -3.72 -10.56 5.79
C ASN A 196 -3.35 -11.61 6.87
N PRO A 197 -3.58 -11.39 8.17
CA PRO A 197 -3.02 -12.23 9.23
C PRO A 197 -3.26 -13.73 8.99
N ILE A 198 -2.22 -14.53 9.24
CA ILE A 198 -2.24 -15.99 9.02
C ILE A 198 -1.85 -16.80 10.26
N PHE A 199 -1.60 -16.13 11.38
CA PHE A 199 -1.22 -16.77 12.62
C PHE A 199 -2.43 -17.42 13.30
N VAL A 200 -2.18 -18.36 14.21
CA VAL A 200 -3.25 -19.05 14.96
C VAL A 200 -4.22 -18.03 15.56
N SER A 201 -5.52 -18.17 15.27
CA SER A 201 -6.53 -17.20 15.65
C SER A 201 -7.93 -17.79 15.49
N PRO A 202 -8.87 -17.54 16.42
CA PRO A 202 -10.21 -18.15 16.36
C PRO A 202 -11.15 -17.52 15.33
N SER A 203 -10.88 -16.32 14.84
CA SER A 203 -11.71 -15.65 13.83
C SER A 203 -11.30 -15.95 12.41
N SER A 204 -12.20 -15.71 11.45
CA SER A 204 -11.89 -15.80 10.02
C SER A 204 -10.94 -14.69 9.51
N HIS A 205 -10.92 -13.52 10.16
CA HIS A 205 -10.04 -12.41 9.84
C HIS A 205 -8.63 -12.50 10.45
N LYS A 206 -8.47 -13.30 11.53
CA LYS A 206 -7.21 -13.60 12.20
C LYS A 206 -6.46 -12.41 12.84
N TYR A 207 -7.12 -11.27 13.06
CA TYR A 207 -6.51 -10.14 13.78
C TYR A 207 -6.46 -10.36 15.30
N ASP A 208 -7.30 -11.24 15.88
CA ASP A 208 -7.31 -11.64 17.28
C ASP A 208 -6.35 -12.81 17.55
N ILE A 209 -5.05 -12.55 17.34
CA ILE A 209 -4.01 -13.57 17.32
C ILE A 209 -3.92 -14.33 18.65
N GLN A 210 -4.02 -15.65 18.57
CA GLN A 210 -3.86 -16.58 19.67
C GLN A 210 -2.40 -17.05 19.85
N ASP A 211 -1.66 -17.23 18.77
CA ASP A 211 -0.25 -17.60 18.80
C ASP A 211 0.51 -16.95 17.62
N TYR A 212 1.45 -16.05 17.93
CA TYR A 212 2.30 -15.37 16.94
C TYR A 212 3.42 -16.26 16.37
N ARG A 213 3.68 -17.39 17.03
CA ARG A 213 4.82 -18.23 16.67
C ARG A 213 4.50 -19.28 15.63
N HIS A 214 3.21 -19.50 15.36
CA HIS A 214 2.77 -20.53 14.44
C HIS A 214 1.69 -20.04 13.49
N ILE A 215 1.72 -20.61 12.29
CA ILE A 215 0.68 -20.47 11.28
C ILE A 215 -0.56 -21.25 11.76
N ASP A 216 -1.75 -20.67 11.55
CA ASP A 216 -3.00 -21.33 11.87
C ASP A 216 -3.15 -22.65 11.08
N PRO A 217 -3.37 -23.79 11.73
CA PRO A 217 -3.55 -25.07 11.04
C PRO A 217 -4.71 -25.10 10.05
N HIS A 218 -5.76 -24.29 10.27
CA HIS A 218 -6.88 -24.13 9.31
C HIS A 218 -6.50 -23.34 8.05
N PHE A 219 -5.43 -22.55 8.10
CA PHE A 219 -4.82 -21.97 6.90
C PHE A 219 -3.62 -22.76 6.41
N GLY A 220 -3.08 -23.62 7.26
CA GLY A 220 -1.89 -24.44 7.05
C GLY A 220 -2.19 -25.88 6.72
N LYS A 221 -1.72 -26.77 7.60
CA LYS A 221 -1.89 -28.21 7.44
C LYS A 221 -2.29 -28.87 8.77
N ILE A 222 -3.43 -29.55 8.77
CA ILE A 222 -3.86 -30.41 9.87
C ILE A 222 -3.41 -31.83 9.58
N VAL A 223 -2.56 -32.39 10.42
CA VAL A 223 -2.11 -33.80 10.35
C VAL A 223 -2.75 -34.66 11.44
N ASN A 224 -3.13 -34.05 12.57
CA ASN A 224 -3.85 -34.68 13.69
C ASN A 224 -5.16 -33.91 13.94
N ARG A 225 -6.28 -34.64 14.00
CA ARG A 225 -7.61 -34.12 14.40
C ARG A 225 -8.12 -34.83 15.66
N GLU A 226 -7.23 -35.28 16.53
CA GLU A 226 -7.63 -35.94 17.75
C GLU A 226 -8.27 -34.99 18.76
N GLU A 227 -9.38 -35.42 19.37
CA GLU A 227 -10.02 -34.67 20.45
C GLU A 227 -9.12 -34.71 21.69
N CYS A 228 -8.94 -33.58 22.39
CA CYS A 228 -8.08 -33.51 23.57
C CYS A 228 -8.76 -34.01 24.88
N GLY A 229 -9.87 -34.70 24.78
CA GLY A 229 -10.50 -35.43 25.91
C GLY A 229 -11.29 -34.61 26.91
N LEU A 230 -11.28 -33.28 26.80
CA LEU A 230 -12.08 -32.36 27.64
C LEU A 230 -13.35 -31.98 26.89
N LYS A 231 -14.53 -32.16 27.53
CA LYS A 231 -15.80 -31.83 26.92
C LYS A 231 -16.30 -30.43 27.37
N ASP A 232 -15.67 -29.40 26.85
CA ASP A 232 -15.98 -28.01 27.17
C ASP A 232 -16.47 -27.19 25.95
N GLY A 233 -16.60 -27.83 24.77
CA GLY A 233 -17.01 -27.18 23.54
C GLY A 233 -15.86 -26.56 22.75
N TYR A 234 -14.60 -26.78 23.17
CA TYR A 234 -13.37 -26.30 22.52
C TYR A 234 -12.37 -27.43 22.25
N GLU A 235 -12.71 -28.67 22.55
CA GLU A 235 -11.80 -29.81 22.49
C GLU A 235 -11.21 -30.05 21.11
N GLN A 236 -12.02 -29.97 20.06
CA GLN A 236 -11.56 -30.16 18.70
C GLN A 236 -10.64 -29.01 18.28
N TYR A 237 -11.06 -27.76 18.49
CA TYR A 237 -10.26 -26.57 18.20
C TYR A 237 -8.91 -26.59 18.94
N ARG A 238 -8.95 -26.91 20.24
CA ARG A 238 -7.75 -27.07 21.08
C ARG A 238 -6.85 -28.16 20.56
N GLY A 239 -7.41 -29.35 20.24
CA GLY A 239 -6.66 -30.46 19.66
C GLY A 239 -5.98 -30.12 18.35
N ILE A 240 -6.55 -29.20 17.56
CA ILE A 240 -5.94 -28.74 16.30
C ILE A 240 -4.92 -27.65 16.54
N THR A 241 -5.29 -26.58 17.25
CA THR A 241 -4.52 -25.33 17.31
C THR A 241 -3.41 -25.31 18.37
N THR A 242 -3.36 -26.32 19.25
CA THR A 242 -2.27 -26.49 20.22
C THR A 242 -1.43 -27.73 19.97
N ASP A 243 -1.82 -28.60 19.02
CA ASP A 243 -1.04 -29.75 18.62
C ASP A 243 0.25 -29.35 17.89
N ARG A 244 1.37 -29.82 18.38
CA ARG A 244 2.70 -29.46 17.89
C ARG A 244 2.94 -29.88 16.44
N GLU A 245 2.45 -31.05 16.04
CA GLU A 245 2.66 -31.56 14.68
C GLU A 245 1.86 -30.77 13.66
N ASN A 246 0.63 -30.35 14.00
CA ASN A 246 -0.18 -29.45 13.19
C ASN A 246 0.49 -28.07 13.02
N LEU A 247 0.97 -27.49 14.11
CA LEU A 247 1.64 -26.19 14.10
C LEU A 247 2.92 -26.22 13.25
N GLU A 248 3.77 -27.25 13.45
CA GLU A 248 5.01 -27.40 12.67
C GLU A 248 4.73 -27.75 11.19
N ALA A 249 3.67 -28.51 10.89
CA ALA A 249 3.27 -28.80 9.51
C ALA A 249 2.80 -27.53 8.78
N SER A 250 2.05 -26.68 9.48
CA SER A 250 1.58 -25.40 8.97
C SER A 250 2.72 -24.41 8.74
N ASP A 251 3.67 -24.34 9.66
CA ASP A 251 4.89 -23.54 9.52
C ASP A 251 5.71 -23.99 8.28
N ARG A 252 5.82 -25.29 8.04
CA ARG A 252 6.51 -25.83 6.85
C ARG A 252 5.77 -25.50 5.55
N LEU A 253 4.45 -25.50 5.55
CA LEU A 253 3.66 -25.11 4.38
C LEU A 253 3.86 -23.62 4.05
N PHE A 254 3.91 -22.75 5.07
CA PHE A 254 4.22 -21.34 4.86
C PHE A 254 5.63 -21.13 4.30
N ALA A 255 6.64 -21.83 4.83
CA ALA A 255 8.00 -21.76 4.28
C ALA A 255 8.02 -22.19 2.80
N ARG A 256 7.24 -23.21 2.42
CA ARG A 256 7.06 -23.65 1.02
C ARG A 256 6.37 -22.57 0.17
N LEU A 257 5.34 -21.90 0.70
CA LEU A 257 4.67 -20.81 -0.01
C LEU A 257 5.67 -19.68 -0.37
N VAL A 258 6.48 -19.26 0.61
CA VAL A 258 7.51 -18.24 0.40
C VAL A 258 8.54 -18.70 -0.65
N GLU A 259 8.99 -19.96 -0.56
CA GLU A 259 9.91 -20.54 -1.55
C GLU A 259 9.31 -20.52 -2.97
N GLU A 260 8.04 -20.93 -3.14
CA GLU A 260 7.34 -20.93 -4.43
C GLU A 260 7.12 -19.52 -4.98
N ALA A 261 6.83 -18.53 -4.11
CA ALA A 261 6.78 -17.13 -4.48
C ALA A 261 8.16 -16.63 -4.98
N HIS A 262 9.21 -16.89 -4.22
CA HIS A 262 10.58 -16.49 -4.56
C HIS A 262 11.07 -17.12 -5.87
N LYS A 263 10.74 -18.38 -6.16
CA LYS A 263 11.06 -19.04 -7.46
C LYS A 263 10.48 -18.29 -8.66
N ARG A 264 9.34 -17.62 -8.47
CA ARG A 264 8.67 -16.79 -9.48
C ARG A 264 9.07 -15.31 -9.44
N GLY A 265 10.05 -14.96 -8.57
CA GLY A 265 10.49 -13.57 -8.38
C GLY A 265 9.51 -12.69 -7.59
N MET A 266 8.52 -13.29 -6.94
CA MET A 266 7.58 -12.58 -6.07
C MET A 266 8.10 -12.55 -4.63
N LYS A 267 7.79 -11.45 -3.91
CA LYS A 267 8.08 -11.23 -2.50
C LYS A 267 6.84 -11.53 -1.64
N VAL A 268 7.02 -11.76 -0.34
CA VAL A 268 5.92 -12.05 0.59
C VAL A 268 6.01 -11.13 1.81
N ILE A 269 4.94 -10.35 2.07
CA ILE A 269 4.79 -9.48 3.24
C ILE A 269 3.71 -10.05 4.15
N LEU A 270 3.98 -10.10 5.44
CA LEU A 270 3.05 -10.54 6.49
C LEU A 270 2.35 -9.35 7.14
N ASP A 271 1.13 -9.58 7.62
CA ASP A 271 0.40 -8.64 8.47
C ASP A 271 0.73 -8.90 9.95
N GLY A 272 1.23 -7.89 10.64
CA GLY A 272 1.66 -7.97 12.03
C GLY A 272 0.80 -7.13 12.96
N VAL A 273 0.08 -7.78 13.87
CA VAL A 273 -0.76 -7.15 14.89
C VAL A 273 0.04 -7.10 16.18
N PHE A 274 0.73 -6.00 16.47
CA PHE A 274 1.65 -5.92 17.60
C PHE A 274 1.18 -5.00 18.74
N TYR A 275 0.06 -4.31 18.60
CA TYR A 275 -0.49 -3.46 19.67
C TYR A 275 -1.33 -4.25 20.70
N CYS A 276 -1.82 -5.44 20.35
CA CYS A 276 -2.65 -6.29 21.19
C CYS A 276 -2.43 -7.78 20.86
N CYS A 277 -3.00 -8.67 21.67
CA CYS A 277 -3.25 -10.06 21.27
C CYS A 277 -4.74 -10.39 21.35
N GLY A 278 -5.14 -11.50 20.77
CA GLY A 278 -6.46 -12.10 20.99
C GLY A 278 -6.68 -12.46 22.45
N SER A 279 -7.93 -12.38 22.94
CA SER A 279 -8.29 -12.83 24.30
C SER A 279 -8.02 -14.32 24.51
N TRP A 280 -7.91 -15.10 23.44
CA TRP A 280 -7.58 -16.54 23.43
C TRP A 280 -6.07 -16.80 23.50
N HIS A 281 -5.24 -15.76 23.33
CA HIS A 281 -3.78 -15.93 23.40
C HIS A 281 -3.39 -16.49 24.77
N ARG A 282 -2.39 -17.41 24.79
CA ARG A 282 -1.90 -18.06 26.03
C ARG A 282 -1.58 -17.10 27.17
N PHE A 283 -1.25 -15.84 26.89
CA PHE A 283 -0.95 -14.84 27.92
C PHE A 283 -2.22 -14.33 28.60
N MET A 284 -3.35 -14.26 27.90
CA MET A 284 -4.66 -13.88 28.44
C MET A 284 -5.51 -15.11 28.80
N ASP A 285 -5.69 -16.04 27.88
CA ASP A 285 -6.40 -17.33 27.97
C ASP A 285 -7.82 -17.19 28.56
N LYS A 286 -8.60 -16.23 28.03
CA LYS A 286 -9.93 -15.92 28.55
C LYS A 286 -10.88 -17.12 28.50
N GLU A 287 -10.85 -17.89 27.42
CA GLU A 287 -11.68 -19.07 27.20
C GLU A 287 -11.06 -20.37 27.74
N GLY A 288 -9.88 -20.31 28.36
CA GLY A 288 -9.25 -21.46 28.99
C GLY A 288 -8.72 -22.49 27.97
N ILE A 289 -8.35 -22.07 26.77
CA ILE A 289 -7.81 -22.97 25.73
C ILE A 289 -6.55 -23.68 26.23
N TYR A 290 -5.68 -22.98 26.96
CA TYR A 290 -4.44 -23.51 27.51
C TYR A 290 -4.60 -23.98 28.96
N ALA A 291 -5.43 -23.32 29.79
CA ALA A 291 -5.62 -23.69 31.19
C ALA A 291 -6.32 -25.03 31.38
N ASN A 292 -7.18 -25.42 30.44
CA ASN A 292 -7.92 -26.68 30.45
C ASN A 292 -7.22 -27.78 29.63
N GLY A 293 -6.04 -27.52 29.05
CA GLY A 293 -5.24 -28.53 28.35
C GLY A 293 -4.04 -29.00 29.15
N ASP A 294 -3.56 -30.20 28.87
CA ASP A 294 -2.36 -30.79 29.55
C ASP A 294 -1.03 -30.10 29.21
N THR A 295 -1.07 -29.08 28.33
CA THR A 295 0.14 -28.52 27.69
C THR A 295 0.77 -27.33 28.40
N CYS A 296 0.12 -26.71 29.40
CA CYS A 296 0.64 -25.53 30.05
C CYS A 296 0.49 -25.50 31.57
N SER A 297 1.59 -25.48 32.30
CA SER A 297 1.62 -25.31 33.76
C SER A 297 1.36 -23.87 34.23
N ILE A 298 1.42 -22.89 33.32
CA ILE A 298 1.24 -21.46 33.61
C ILE A 298 -0.10 -21.01 33.07
N LYS A 299 -1.02 -20.61 33.95
CA LYS A 299 -2.33 -20.05 33.58
C LYS A 299 -2.22 -18.66 32.98
N GLY A 300 -3.11 -18.31 32.06
CA GLY A 300 -3.21 -16.98 31.49
C GLY A 300 -3.59 -15.90 32.52
N ALA A 301 -3.36 -14.64 32.16
CA ALA A 301 -3.61 -13.48 33.03
C ALA A 301 -5.10 -13.31 33.41
N TYR A 302 -6.03 -13.82 32.60
CA TYR A 302 -7.46 -13.81 32.91
C TYR A 302 -7.83 -14.91 33.92
N GLN A 303 -7.22 -16.07 33.81
CA GLN A 303 -7.51 -17.25 34.61
C GLN A 303 -6.90 -17.21 36.04
N ASP A 304 -5.79 -16.47 36.21
CA ASP A 304 -5.10 -16.37 37.49
C ASP A 304 -4.53 -14.96 37.68
N SER A 305 -4.97 -14.28 38.73
CA SER A 305 -4.46 -12.95 39.10
C SER A 305 -2.96 -12.92 39.49
N ASN A 306 -2.40 -14.08 39.83
CA ASN A 306 -0.98 -14.24 40.16
C ASN A 306 -0.17 -14.74 38.96
N SER A 307 -0.78 -14.86 37.77
CA SER A 307 -0.09 -15.25 36.57
C SER A 307 1.10 -14.34 36.27
N PRO A 308 2.27 -14.90 35.87
CA PRO A 308 3.40 -14.07 35.39
C PRO A 308 3.07 -13.26 34.14
N TYR A 309 1.99 -13.59 33.43
CA TYR A 309 1.50 -12.82 32.29
C TYR A 309 0.64 -11.62 32.67
N ARG A 310 0.31 -11.46 33.97
CA ARG A 310 -0.52 -10.34 34.44
C ARG A 310 0.09 -8.97 34.13
N GLU A 311 1.39 -8.84 34.21
CA GLU A 311 2.15 -7.62 33.89
C GLU A 311 2.15 -7.27 32.38
N TYR A 312 1.76 -8.21 31.49
CA TYR A 312 1.70 -7.98 30.04
C TYR A 312 0.52 -7.11 29.64
N PHE A 313 -0.42 -6.90 30.57
CA PHE A 313 -1.66 -6.15 30.36
C PHE A 313 -1.85 -5.09 31.44
N GLN A 314 -2.56 -4.03 31.10
CA GLN A 314 -2.95 -3.02 32.06
C GLN A 314 -4.41 -3.25 32.49
N TYR A 315 -4.67 -3.17 33.79
CA TYR A 315 -6.00 -3.36 34.37
C TYR A 315 -6.47 -2.08 35.05
N LYS A 316 -7.70 -1.63 34.78
CA LYS A 316 -8.34 -0.51 35.48
C LYS A 316 -8.60 -0.85 36.95
N ASN A 317 -8.99 -2.10 37.21
CA ASN A 317 -9.12 -2.69 38.53
C ASN A 317 -8.34 -4.00 38.60
N PRO A 318 -7.22 -4.09 39.32
CA PRO A 318 -6.40 -5.30 39.40
C PRO A 318 -7.12 -6.54 39.93
N GLN A 319 -8.23 -6.37 40.68
CA GLN A 319 -9.04 -7.48 41.22
C GLN A 319 -10.10 -7.97 40.24
N ASP A 320 -10.36 -7.24 39.14
CA ASP A 320 -11.33 -7.62 38.13
C ASP A 320 -10.61 -8.06 36.86
N ALA A 321 -10.72 -9.34 36.53
CA ALA A 321 -10.13 -9.95 35.35
C ALA A 321 -10.63 -9.34 34.04
N ASN A 322 -11.86 -8.79 34.01
CA ASN A 322 -12.47 -8.17 32.83
C ASN A 322 -12.01 -6.72 32.61
N SER A 323 -11.33 -6.10 33.57
CA SER A 323 -10.94 -4.68 33.53
C SER A 323 -9.67 -4.39 32.73
N TYR A 324 -9.14 -5.37 31.96
CA TYR A 324 -7.96 -5.15 31.12
C TYR A 324 -8.22 -4.13 30.03
N GLU A 325 -7.21 -3.37 29.67
CA GLU A 325 -7.27 -2.46 28.54
C GLU A 325 -7.40 -3.26 27.24
N ASN A 326 -8.31 -2.82 26.38
CA ASN A 326 -8.58 -3.42 25.09
C ASN A 326 -8.65 -2.35 24.00
N TRP A 327 -8.62 -2.77 22.76
CA TRP A 327 -8.70 -1.87 21.63
C TRP A 327 -10.17 -1.42 21.41
N TRP A 328 -10.42 -0.13 21.58
CA TRP A 328 -11.70 0.55 21.34
C TRP A 328 -12.93 -0.08 22.03
N GLY A 329 -12.74 -0.79 23.14
CA GLY A 329 -13.80 -1.46 23.87
C GLY A 329 -14.09 -2.90 23.41
N TYR A 330 -13.38 -3.40 22.41
CA TYR A 330 -13.52 -4.78 21.96
C TYR A 330 -12.73 -5.74 22.87
N GLU A 331 -13.43 -6.54 23.66
CA GLU A 331 -12.81 -7.49 24.60
C GLU A 331 -11.96 -8.58 23.94
N ALA A 332 -12.20 -8.86 22.64
CA ALA A 332 -11.39 -9.82 21.89
C ALA A 332 -9.93 -9.39 21.70
N TYR A 333 -9.60 -8.09 21.85
CA TYR A 333 -8.27 -7.52 21.58
C TYR A 333 -7.66 -6.96 22.87
N ALA A 334 -6.92 -7.79 23.60
CA ALA A 334 -6.24 -7.39 24.83
C ALA A 334 -4.99 -6.58 24.52
N LYS A 335 -4.98 -5.29 24.88
CA LYS A 335 -3.88 -4.38 24.60
C LYS A 335 -2.62 -4.75 25.39
N PHE A 336 -1.48 -4.82 24.73
CA PHE A 336 -0.18 -5.09 25.35
C PHE A 336 0.36 -3.89 26.12
N ASN A 337 0.95 -4.17 27.28
CA ASN A 337 1.64 -3.20 28.14
C ASN A 337 3.15 -3.44 28.10
N TYR A 338 3.79 -2.96 27.07
CA TYR A 338 5.22 -3.14 26.84
C TYR A 338 6.08 -2.42 27.87
N GLU A 339 5.60 -1.29 28.40
CA GLU A 339 6.30 -0.47 29.40
C GLU A 339 6.58 -1.23 30.68
N ASN A 340 5.70 -2.16 31.04
CA ASN A 340 5.80 -2.91 32.29
C ASN A 340 6.47 -4.27 32.14
N SER A 341 6.63 -4.79 30.91
CA SER A 341 7.15 -6.13 30.72
C SER A 341 8.20 -6.24 29.62
N ARG A 342 9.46 -6.29 30.05
CA ARG A 342 10.59 -6.55 29.16
C ARG A 342 10.48 -7.92 28.49
N LYS A 343 9.93 -8.94 29.16
CA LYS A 343 9.76 -10.27 28.59
C LYS A 343 8.77 -10.27 27.44
N LEU A 344 7.66 -9.55 27.58
CA LEU A 344 6.70 -9.36 26.49
C LEU A 344 7.35 -8.63 25.30
N TYR A 345 8.07 -7.55 25.59
CA TYR A 345 8.77 -6.76 24.59
C TYR A 345 9.76 -7.60 23.77
N GLU A 346 10.64 -8.35 24.46
CA GLU A 346 11.62 -9.25 23.83
C GLU A 346 10.93 -10.39 23.05
N TYR A 347 9.81 -10.91 23.57
CA TYR A 347 9.01 -11.91 22.87
C TYR A 347 8.51 -11.41 21.51
N ILE A 348 7.89 -10.23 21.46
CA ILE A 348 7.36 -9.67 20.21
C ILE A 348 8.48 -9.35 19.23
N LEU A 349 9.60 -8.77 19.68
CA LEU A 349 10.76 -8.58 18.78
C LEU A 349 11.28 -9.90 18.23
N SER A 350 11.29 -10.97 19.04
CA SER A 350 11.68 -12.30 18.59
C SER A 350 10.72 -12.88 17.54
N VAL A 351 9.42 -12.59 17.64
CA VAL A 351 8.41 -12.94 16.63
C VAL A 351 8.70 -12.22 15.31
N ALA A 352 8.92 -10.90 15.37
CA ALA A 352 9.21 -10.10 14.19
C ALA A 352 10.45 -10.60 13.43
N VAL A 353 11.48 -11.06 14.15
CA VAL A 353 12.70 -11.64 13.59
C VAL A 353 12.47 -13.06 13.05
N LYS A 354 11.68 -13.90 13.75
CA LYS A 354 11.42 -15.30 13.34
C LYS A 354 10.98 -15.38 11.89
N TRP A 355 9.95 -14.62 11.52
CA TRP A 355 9.28 -14.77 10.22
C TRP A 355 10.08 -14.22 9.04
N VAL A 356 10.95 -13.22 9.27
CA VAL A 356 11.83 -12.70 8.22
C VAL A 356 13.17 -13.45 8.11
N SER A 357 13.39 -14.42 8.99
CA SER A 357 14.59 -15.25 9.04
C SER A 357 14.34 -16.65 8.45
N LYS A 358 15.42 -17.39 8.17
CA LYS A 358 15.31 -18.80 7.78
C LYS A 358 14.62 -19.62 8.88
N PRO A 359 13.79 -20.61 8.54
CA PRO A 359 13.51 -21.07 7.17
C PRO A 359 12.40 -20.31 6.44
N PHE A 360 11.71 -19.35 7.10
CA PHE A 360 10.50 -18.70 6.58
C PHE A 360 10.80 -17.65 5.51
N CYS A 361 11.78 -16.76 5.78
CA CYS A 361 12.28 -15.77 4.83
C CYS A 361 11.20 -14.85 4.23
N ALA A 362 10.17 -14.47 4.99
CA ALA A 362 9.26 -13.41 4.56
C ALA A 362 10.04 -12.11 4.30
N ASP A 363 9.58 -11.32 3.33
CA ASP A 363 10.30 -10.14 2.84
C ASP A 363 9.89 -8.84 3.55
N GLY A 364 9.02 -8.92 4.54
CA GLY A 364 8.64 -7.74 5.32
C GLY A 364 7.35 -7.87 6.11
N TRP A 365 7.00 -6.75 6.71
CA TRP A 365 5.83 -6.58 7.55
C TRP A 365 4.98 -5.40 7.10
N ARG A 366 3.69 -5.60 6.94
CA ARG A 366 2.68 -4.55 7.14
C ARG A 366 2.30 -4.60 8.60
N VAL A 367 2.36 -3.47 9.30
CA VAL A 367 2.07 -3.43 10.74
C VAL A 367 0.74 -2.74 10.98
N ASP A 368 -0.15 -3.49 11.63
CA ASP A 368 -1.52 -3.12 11.91
C ASP A 368 -1.60 -2.06 13.00
N VAL A 369 -2.44 -1.04 12.79
CA VAL A 369 -2.68 0.08 13.73
C VAL A 369 -1.40 0.55 14.42
N ALA A 370 -0.33 0.76 13.66
CA ALA A 370 1.03 0.94 14.15
C ALA A 370 1.21 2.06 15.20
N ALA A 371 0.41 3.13 15.09
CA ALA A 371 0.44 4.24 16.06
C ALA A 371 -0.14 3.89 17.44
N SER A 372 -0.83 2.74 17.57
CA SER A 372 -1.46 2.30 18.84
C SER A 372 -0.56 1.41 19.70
N VAL A 373 0.64 1.06 19.22
CA VAL A 373 1.62 0.30 20.01
C VAL A 373 2.15 1.15 21.16
N GLY A 374 2.16 0.57 22.37
CA GLY A 374 2.56 1.28 23.60
C GLY A 374 1.46 2.18 24.17
N ASN A 375 1.70 2.79 25.32
CA ASN A 375 0.71 3.60 26.03
C ASN A 375 0.90 5.11 25.83
N ASN A 376 2.01 5.51 25.20
CA ASN A 376 2.28 6.90 24.86
C ASN A 376 3.16 7.02 23.60
N ARG A 377 3.25 8.23 23.05
CA ARG A 377 3.96 8.48 21.80
C ARG A 377 5.46 8.20 21.88
N GLU A 378 6.11 8.48 22.99
CA GLU A 378 7.56 8.27 23.17
C GLU A 378 7.88 6.77 23.13
N TRP A 379 7.11 5.95 23.84
CA TRP A 379 7.21 4.49 23.80
C TRP A 379 6.90 3.93 22.41
N ASN A 380 5.91 4.47 21.72
CA ASN A 380 5.61 4.06 20.35
C ASN A 380 6.82 4.25 19.44
N HIS A 381 7.46 5.41 19.46
CA HIS A 381 8.69 5.66 18.70
C HIS A 381 9.82 4.72 19.11
N HIS A 382 10.05 4.53 20.42
CA HIS A 382 11.07 3.61 20.93
C HIS A 382 10.85 2.17 20.44
N PHE A 383 9.60 1.67 20.51
CA PHE A 383 9.24 0.35 20.02
C PHE A 383 9.59 0.19 18.52
N TRP A 384 9.19 1.13 17.68
CA TRP A 384 9.43 1.03 16.24
C TRP A 384 10.91 1.16 15.86
N GLN A 385 11.70 1.90 16.61
CA GLN A 385 13.16 1.97 16.43
C GLN A 385 13.81 0.61 16.70
N ASP A 386 13.46 -0.02 17.81
CA ASP A 386 13.99 -1.35 18.14
C ASP A 386 13.44 -2.44 17.24
N PHE A 387 12.16 -2.36 16.86
CA PHE A 387 11.54 -3.26 15.87
C PHE A 387 12.30 -3.20 14.54
N ARG A 388 12.51 -1.99 14.00
CA ARG A 388 13.29 -1.80 12.80
C ARG A 388 14.69 -2.38 12.93
N LYS A 389 15.37 -2.06 14.01
CA LYS A 389 16.73 -2.55 14.28
C LYS A 389 16.78 -4.08 14.28
N ALA A 390 15.84 -4.74 14.97
CA ALA A 390 15.76 -6.19 15.05
C ALA A 390 15.48 -6.81 13.67
N VAL A 391 14.47 -6.34 12.97
CA VAL A 391 14.06 -6.82 11.64
C VAL A 391 15.16 -6.62 10.61
N LYS A 392 15.73 -5.40 10.52
CA LYS A 392 16.79 -5.09 9.53
C LYS A 392 18.12 -5.77 9.85
N THR A 393 18.39 -6.12 11.10
CA THR A 393 19.57 -6.93 11.47
C THR A 393 19.40 -8.37 10.99
N ALA A 394 18.18 -8.92 11.07
CA ALA A 394 17.88 -10.28 10.63
C ALA A 394 17.79 -10.37 9.09
N ASN A 395 17.14 -9.39 8.47
CA ASN A 395 16.97 -9.26 7.03
C ASN A 395 17.04 -7.78 6.61
N PRO A 396 18.20 -7.29 6.13
CA PRO A 396 18.36 -5.89 5.71
C PRO A 396 17.39 -5.45 4.62
N GLU A 397 16.94 -6.39 3.77
CA GLU A 397 16.01 -6.16 2.68
C GLU A 397 14.52 -6.28 3.09
N ALA A 398 14.20 -6.58 4.35
CA ALA A 398 12.83 -6.65 4.81
C ALA A 398 12.18 -5.25 4.81
N LEU A 399 10.98 -5.16 4.25
CA LEU A 399 10.17 -3.93 4.21
C LEU A 399 9.33 -3.80 5.48
N ILE A 400 9.16 -2.58 6.00
CA ILE A 400 8.28 -2.26 7.13
C ILE A 400 7.30 -1.17 6.68
N ILE A 401 6.05 -1.57 6.44
CA ILE A 401 4.95 -0.69 6.03
C ILE A 401 3.96 -0.56 7.18
N ALA A 402 3.61 0.67 7.56
CA ALA A 402 2.65 0.89 8.63
C ALA A 402 1.25 1.20 8.10
N GLU A 403 0.24 0.60 8.73
CA GLU A 403 -1.09 1.16 8.68
C GLU A 403 -1.15 2.35 9.64
N HIS A 404 -1.36 3.52 9.06
CA HIS A 404 -1.52 4.76 9.82
C HIS A 404 -2.36 5.76 9.03
N TYR A 405 -3.31 6.35 9.70
CA TYR A 405 -4.15 7.43 9.17
C TYR A 405 -3.71 8.75 9.79
N GLY A 406 -3.46 9.76 8.93
CA GLY A 406 -2.97 11.06 9.36
C GLY A 406 -1.47 11.29 9.18
N PRO A 407 -0.91 12.38 9.75
CA PRO A 407 0.46 12.78 9.50
C PRO A 407 1.51 11.78 10.03
N ALA A 408 2.20 11.08 9.14
CA ALA A 408 3.18 10.04 9.47
C ALA A 408 4.64 10.53 9.57
N LYS A 409 4.90 11.84 9.35
CA LYS A 409 6.26 12.39 9.21
C LYS A 409 7.24 11.96 10.30
N SER A 410 6.80 11.93 11.58
CA SER A 410 7.70 11.60 12.70
C SER A 410 8.25 10.18 12.64
N TRP A 411 7.52 9.24 12.09
CA TRP A 411 7.95 7.84 11.92
C TRP A 411 8.71 7.58 10.61
N LEU A 412 8.62 8.50 9.65
CA LEU A 412 9.22 8.37 8.33
C LEU A 412 10.56 9.13 8.19
N MET A 413 11.29 9.25 9.31
CA MET A 413 12.60 9.92 9.38
C MET A 413 13.78 8.92 9.35
N GLY A 414 13.55 7.68 8.88
CA GLY A 414 14.61 6.71 8.62
C GLY A 414 14.93 5.74 9.75
N GLY A 415 14.44 6.00 10.96
CA GLY A 415 14.69 5.15 12.13
C GLY A 415 13.61 4.12 12.44
N GLU A 416 12.45 4.19 11.79
CA GLU A 416 11.26 3.42 12.16
C GLU A 416 10.62 2.74 10.94
N TRP A 417 9.50 3.23 10.42
CA TRP A 417 8.85 2.65 9.24
C TRP A 417 9.57 3.02 7.94
N ASP A 418 9.53 2.12 6.96
CA ASP A 418 10.01 2.43 5.60
C ASP A 418 9.00 3.29 4.85
N SER A 419 7.69 3.01 5.03
CA SER A 419 6.59 3.74 4.41
C SER A 419 5.26 3.43 5.10
N VAL A 420 4.14 3.87 4.50
CA VAL A 420 2.78 3.66 4.99
C VAL A 420 1.83 3.21 3.87
N MET A 421 0.67 2.70 4.26
CA MET A 421 -0.50 2.61 3.39
C MET A 421 -0.93 4.04 2.99
N ASN A 422 -1.03 4.31 1.70
CA ASN A 422 -1.12 5.68 1.15
C ASN A 422 -2.56 6.21 1.11
N CYS A 423 -3.18 6.29 2.27
CA CYS A 423 -4.57 6.76 2.37
C CYS A 423 -4.69 8.25 2.01
N GLU A 424 -3.77 9.09 2.53
CA GLU A 424 -3.87 10.56 2.48
C GLU A 424 -3.50 11.17 1.12
N VAL A 425 -2.59 10.53 0.37
CA VAL A 425 -2.07 11.08 -0.90
C VAL A 425 -2.64 10.36 -2.11
N PHE A 426 -3.26 9.20 -1.90
CA PHE A 426 -3.80 8.40 -3.01
C PHE A 426 -5.24 7.93 -2.77
N MET A 427 -5.49 7.03 -1.81
CA MET A 427 -6.79 6.35 -1.69
C MET A 427 -7.95 7.31 -1.56
N GLU A 428 -7.90 8.23 -0.58
CA GLU A 428 -8.97 9.19 -0.31
C GLU A 428 -9.11 10.24 -1.43
N PRO A 429 -8.05 10.95 -1.86
CA PRO A 429 -8.19 11.94 -2.93
C PRO A 429 -8.71 11.35 -4.24
N VAL A 430 -8.26 10.14 -4.63
CA VAL A 430 -8.74 9.45 -5.83
C VAL A 430 -10.21 9.06 -5.71
N SER A 431 -10.61 8.52 -4.55
CA SER A 431 -12.00 8.19 -4.28
C SER A 431 -12.91 9.42 -4.37
N TRP A 432 -12.53 10.51 -3.73
CA TRP A 432 -13.29 11.76 -3.77
C TRP A 432 -13.42 12.32 -5.19
N PHE A 433 -12.31 12.41 -5.90
CA PHE A 433 -12.28 12.98 -7.25
C PHE A 433 -13.09 12.17 -8.25
N LEU A 434 -12.99 10.83 -8.22
CA LEU A 434 -13.63 9.97 -9.21
C LEU A 434 -15.06 9.57 -8.83
N THR A 435 -15.40 9.51 -7.54
CA THR A 435 -16.68 8.98 -7.08
C THR A 435 -17.47 9.92 -6.16
N GLY A 436 -16.84 10.93 -5.57
CA GLY A 436 -17.46 11.73 -4.49
C GLY A 436 -17.68 10.97 -3.19
N MET A 437 -17.21 9.72 -3.09
CA MET A 437 -17.40 8.85 -1.92
C MET A 437 -16.16 8.84 -1.04
N GLU A 438 -16.35 8.80 0.29
CA GLU A 438 -15.28 8.41 1.20
C GLU A 438 -15.07 6.88 1.17
N ARG A 439 -13.94 6.41 1.69
CA ARG A 439 -13.47 5.01 1.52
C ARG A 439 -14.41 3.94 2.07
N HIS A 440 -15.17 4.21 3.14
CA HIS A 440 -16.11 3.24 3.74
C HIS A 440 -17.52 3.29 3.13
N ALA A 441 -17.75 4.13 2.12
CA ALA A 441 -19.08 4.38 1.55
C ALA A 441 -20.12 4.86 2.58
N ASN A 442 -19.68 5.47 3.67
CA ASN A 442 -20.56 6.07 4.68
C ASN A 442 -21.06 7.47 4.28
N GLN A 443 -20.40 8.11 3.34
CA GLN A 443 -20.69 9.47 2.91
C GLN A 443 -20.46 9.69 1.43
N TYR A 444 -21.41 10.33 0.76
CA TYR A 444 -21.29 10.88 -0.59
C TYR A 444 -21.32 12.40 -0.52
N ARG A 445 -20.38 13.06 -1.21
CA ARG A 445 -20.31 14.51 -1.34
C ARG A 445 -20.12 14.90 -2.80
N ARG A 446 -21.17 15.47 -3.36
CA ARG A 446 -21.17 15.89 -4.77
C ARG A 446 -20.08 16.94 -5.07
N GLU A 447 -19.74 17.77 -4.09
CA GLU A 447 -18.70 18.80 -4.19
C GLU A 447 -17.28 18.24 -4.30
N TRP A 448 -17.09 16.97 -3.97
CA TRP A 448 -15.82 16.27 -4.16
C TRP A 448 -15.65 15.72 -5.57
N LEU A 449 -16.77 15.27 -6.19
CA LEU A 449 -16.75 14.61 -7.49
C LEU A 449 -16.26 15.58 -8.58
N GLY A 450 -15.17 15.20 -9.24
CA GLY A 450 -14.56 15.98 -10.29
C GLY A 450 -13.88 17.28 -9.83
N ASN A 451 -13.72 17.50 -8.53
CA ASN A 451 -13.10 18.70 -7.99
C ASN A 451 -11.57 18.56 -7.95
N SER A 452 -10.92 19.05 -9.00
CA SER A 452 -9.47 19.00 -9.15
C SER A 452 -8.71 19.86 -8.11
N ASP A 453 -9.30 20.92 -7.59
CA ASP A 453 -8.66 21.76 -6.59
C ASP A 453 -8.60 21.03 -5.23
N ILE A 454 -9.71 20.41 -4.80
CA ILE A 454 -9.72 19.57 -3.59
C ILE A 454 -8.74 18.41 -3.76
N PHE A 455 -8.76 17.73 -4.91
CA PHE A 455 -7.86 16.61 -5.19
C PHE A 455 -6.39 17.00 -5.02
N TRP A 456 -5.92 18.01 -5.76
CA TRP A 456 -4.51 18.40 -5.73
C TRP A 456 -4.09 19.05 -4.42
N THR A 457 -4.96 19.84 -3.76
CA THR A 457 -4.67 20.39 -2.43
C THR A 457 -4.49 19.30 -1.39
N SER A 458 -5.32 18.25 -1.41
CA SER A 458 -5.19 17.10 -0.52
C SER A 458 -3.89 16.33 -0.77
N VAL A 459 -3.58 16.08 -2.04
CA VAL A 459 -2.31 15.42 -2.45
C VAL A 459 -1.10 16.22 -2.00
N GLU A 460 -1.07 17.53 -2.23
CA GLU A 460 0.05 18.39 -1.86
C GLU A 460 0.22 18.49 -0.33
N THR A 461 -0.87 18.56 0.40
CA THR A 461 -0.84 18.56 1.88
C THR A 461 -0.33 17.22 2.42
N GLY A 462 -0.87 16.11 1.94
CA GLY A 462 -0.47 14.76 2.37
C GLY A 462 0.99 14.45 2.06
N LYS A 463 1.51 14.88 0.91
CA LYS A 463 2.92 14.74 0.54
C LYS A 463 3.89 15.33 1.56
N MET A 464 3.46 16.28 2.39
CA MET A 464 4.32 16.85 3.44
C MET A 464 4.69 15.83 4.52
N SER A 465 3.94 14.74 4.65
CA SER A 465 4.24 13.63 5.57
C SER A 465 5.34 12.71 5.08
N PHE A 466 5.67 12.72 3.78
CA PHE A 466 6.62 11.78 3.18
C PHE A 466 7.99 12.40 2.92
N THR A 467 9.03 11.60 2.98
CA THR A 467 10.26 11.80 2.23
C THR A 467 10.10 11.14 0.84
N ASN A 468 10.96 11.47 -0.13
CA ASN A 468 10.86 10.84 -1.46
C ASN A 468 10.94 9.30 -1.40
N ARG A 469 11.76 8.75 -0.53
CA ARG A 469 11.93 7.30 -0.37
C ARG A 469 10.66 6.62 0.11
N CYS A 470 10.00 7.22 1.10
CA CYS A 470 8.72 6.72 1.59
C CYS A 470 7.65 6.76 0.50
N ALA A 471 7.62 7.82 -0.31
CA ALA A 471 6.63 7.98 -1.37
C ALA A 471 6.72 6.90 -2.46
N VAL A 472 7.93 6.44 -2.82
CA VAL A 472 8.10 5.43 -3.89
C VAL A 472 7.80 4.01 -3.45
N THR A 473 7.65 3.77 -2.13
CA THR A 473 7.26 2.48 -1.55
C THR A 473 5.91 2.52 -0.84
N ALA A 474 5.24 3.68 -0.84
CA ALA A 474 3.91 3.82 -0.23
C ALA A 474 2.89 2.97 -0.99
N MET A 475 2.01 2.28 -0.26
CA MET A 475 1.01 1.37 -0.83
C MET A 475 -0.20 2.14 -1.35
N ASN A 476 -0.35 2.20 -2.67
CA ASN A 476 -1.47 2.85 -3.35
C ASN A 476 -2.64 1.89 -3.52
N GLU A 477 -3.56 1.89 -2.60
CA GLU A 477 -4.76 1.05 -2.59
C GLU A 477 -5.97 1.77 -3.17
N LEU A 478 -6.80 1.06 -3.91
CA LEU A 478 -8.15 1.50 -4.24
C LEU A 478 -9.17 0.90 -3.27
N SER A 479 -8.96 -0.34 -2.88
CA SER A 479 -9.76 -1.09 -1.92
C SER A 479 -8.85 -1.86 -0.97
N ASN A 480 -9.37 -2.24 0.21
CA ASN A 480 -8.76 -3.21 1.11
C ASN A 480 -9.84 -3.94 1.93
N HIS A 481 -9.43 -4.77 2.88
CA HIS A 481 -10.32 -5.61 3.67
C HIS A 481 -11.22 -4.85 4.66
N ASP A 482 -10.95 -3.56 4.93
CA ASP A 482 -11.73 -2.70 5.83
C ASP A 482 -12.60 -1.69 5.08
N ASN A 483 -12.29 -1.43 3.81
CA ASN A 483 -12.94 -0.37 3.04
C ASN A 483 -13.94 -0.95 2.03
N ALA A 484 -14.91 -0.17 1.62
CA ALA A 484 -15.78 -0.53 0.51
C ALA A 484 -14.95 -0.74 -0.77
N ARG A 485 -15.30 -1.75 -1.57
CA ARG A 485 -14.69 -1.97 -2.88
C ARG A 485 -14.81 -0.71 -3.74
N PHE A 486 -13.74 -0.34 -4.47
CA PHE A 486 -13.77 0.87 -5.29
C PHE A 486 -14.88 0.80 -6.35
N LEU A 487 -15.07 -0.37 -6.96
CA LEU A 487 -16.14 -0.56 -7.94
C LEU A 487 -17.53 -0.27 -7.33
N THR A 488 -17.80 -0.69 -6.10
CA THR A 488 -19.02 -0.35 -5.37
C THR A 488 -19.18 1.15 -5.14
N ARG A 489 -18.09 1.85 -4.76
CA ARG A 489 -18.16 3.33 -4.56
C ARG A 489 -18.57 4.10 -5.81
N THR A 490 -18.39 3.52 -7.02
CA THR A 490 -18.79 4.16 -8.27
C THR A 490 -20.30 4.29 -8.46
N ASN A 491 -21.12 3.54 -7.71
CA ASN A 491 -22.59 3.64 -7.77
C ASN A 491 -23.16 4.68 -6.79
N HIS A 492 -22.30 5.38 -6.03
CA HIS A 492 -22.65 6.42 -5.07
C HIS A 492 -23.63 5.98 -3.96
N THR A 493 -23.79 4.67 -3.75
CA THR A 493 -24.68 4.15 -2.70
C THR A 493 -24.02 4.28 -1.33
N VAL A 494 -24.64 5.05 -0.45
CA VAL A 494 -24.23 5.20 0.95
C VAL A 494 -24.88 4.10 1.77
N GLY A 495 -24.08 3.29 2.47
CA GLY A 495 -24.58 2.25 3.36
C GLY A 495 -23.61 1.12 3.65
N ARG A 496 -24.12 0.19 4.49
CA ARG A 496 -23.43 -1.02 4.93
C ARG A 496 -24.41 -2.20 4.95
N ILE A 497 -23.92 -3.44 4.96
CA ILE A 497 -24.79 -4.62 5.00
C ILE A 497 -25.68 -4.73 6.27
N GLU A 498 -25.33 -4.02 7.34
CA GLU A 498 -26.16 -3.94 8.54
C GLU A 498 -27.50 -3.24 8.29
N ASN A 499 -27.55 -2.30 7.37
CA ASN A 499 -28.72 -1.46 7.11
C ASN A 499 -29.29 -1.57 5.69
N MET A 500 -28.63 -2.36 4.79
CA MET A 500 -29.14 -2.58 3.43
C MET A 500 -28.72 -3.94 2.86
N PRO A 501 -29.45 -4.44 1.83
CA PRO A 501 -29.09 -5.68 1.15
C PRO A 501 -27.72 -5.58 0.44
N GLY A 502 -26.86 -6.60 0.60
CA GLY A 502 -25.53 -6.65 -0.01
C GLY A 502 -25.54 -6.56 -1.54
N GLN A 503 -26.64 -6.99 -2.21
CA GLN A 503 -26.82 -6.87 -3.66
C GLN A 503 -26.78 -5.41 -4.16
N LYS A 504 -27.08 -4.43 -3.29
CA LYS A 504 -26.98 -3.00 -3.65
C LYS A 504 -25.54 -2.57 -3.98
N ALA A 505 -24.55 -3.28 -3.46
CA ALA A 505 -23.15 -3.02 -3.76
C ALA A 505 -22.78 -3.22 -5.25
N GLU A 506 -23.56 -4.03 -5.98
CA GLU A 506 -23.31 -4.43 -7.37
C GLU A 506 -24.15 -3.67 -8.41
N LEU A 507 -25.20 -2.98 -7.95
CA LEU A 507 -26.12 -2.30 -8.85
C LEU A 507 -25.51 -0.99 -9.37
N GLU A 508 -25.65 -0.73 -10.67
CA GLU A 508 -25.28 0.54 -11.31
C GLU A 508 -23.79 0.94 -11.13
N VAL A 509 -22.92 -0.04 -10.93
CA VAL A 509 -21.47 0.21 -10.83
C VAL A 509 -20.86 0.61 -12.17
N SER A 510 -19.85 1.47 -12.16
CA SER A 510 -19.17 1.95 -13.35
C SER A 510 -17.76 1.35 -13.50
N LYS A 511 -17.61 0.39 -14.41
CA LYS A 511 -16.28 -0.11 -14.79
C LYS A 511 -15.43 0.96 -15.50
N ALA A 512 -16.05 1.96 -16.14
CA ALA A 512 -15.32 3.07 -16.75
C ALA A 512 -14.57 3.88 -15.68
N VAL A 513 -15.24 4.26 -14.58
CA VAL A 513 -14.63 4.96 -13.46
C VAL A 513 -13.57 4.09 -12.75
N LEU A 514 -13.80 2.77 -12.61
CA LEU A 514 -12.78 1.87 -12.12
C LEU A 514 -11.52 1.87 -12.99
N ARG A 515 -11.68 1.84 -14.35
CA ARG A 515 -10.54 1.91 -15.27
C ARG A 515 -9.75 3.22 -15.12
N GLU A 516 -10.42 4.36 -14.90
CA GLU A 516 -9.76 5.63 -14.60
C GLU A 516 -8.94 5.55 -13.31
N ALA A 517 -9.52 4.98 -12.25
CA ALA A 517 -8.84 4.78 -10.97
C ALA A 517 -7.59 3.89 -11.10
N VAL A 518 -7.69 2.79 -11.85
CA VAL A 518 -6.57 1.87 -12.09
C VAL A 518 -5.48 2.53 -12.94
N ILE A 519 -5.82 3.37 -13.92
CA ILE A 519 -4.81 4.19 -14.62
C ILE A 519 -4.07 5.07 -13.61
N MET A 520 -4.79 5.76 -12.74
CA MET A 520 -4.14 6.57 -11.70
C MET A 520 -3.28 5.70 -10.79
N GLN A 521 -3.77 4.57 -10.30
CA GLN A 521 -3.06 3.65 -9.42
C GLN A 521 -1.74 3.16 -10.02
N MET A 522 -1.75 2.72 -11.25
CA MET A 522 -0.59 2.16 -11.95
C MET A 522 0.39 3.23 -12.47
N THR A 523 0.03 4.50 -12.37
CA THR A 523 0.89 5.61 -12.83
C THR A 523 1.26 6.58 -11.71
N TRP A 524 0.72 6.41 -10.49
CA TRP A 524 1.03 7.24 -9.33
C TRP A 524 2.40 6.88 -8.72
N PRO A 525 3.11 7.82 -8.05
CA PRO A 525 4.30 7.47 -7.24
C PRO A 525 3.92 6.52 -6.10
N GLY A 526 4.64 5.43 -5.94
CA GLY A 526 4.37 4.40 -4.94
C GLY A 526 4.13 3.03 -5.55
N SER A 527 3.80 2.07 -4.70
CA SER A 527 3.54 0.68 -5.05
C SER A 527 2.04 0.45 -5.21
N PRO A 528 1.54 0.18 -6.42
CA PRO A 528 0.12 -0.12 -6.62
C PRO A 528 -0.24 -1.42 -5.92
N VAL A 529 -1.33 -1.40 -5.13
CA VAL A 529 -1.85 -2.56 -4.40
C VAL A 529 -3.21 -2.96 -4.95
N ILE A 530 -3.31 -4.17 -5.43
CA ILE A 530 -4.55 -4.78 -5.89
C ILE A 530 -5.10 -5.60 -4.73
N TYR A 531 -6.28 -5.25 -4.22
CA TYR A 531 -7.00 -6.09 -3.27
C TYR A 531 -7.65 -7.23 -4.03
N TYR A 532 -7.44 -8.49 -3.60
CA TYR A 532 -7.90 -9.68 -4.33
C TYR A 532 -9.34 -9.52 -4.81
N GLY A 533 -9.58 -9.83 -6.07
CA GLY A 533 -10.89 -9.75 -6.69
C GLY A 533 -11.27 -8.38 -7.27
N ASP A 534 -10.56 -7.27 -6.99
CA ASP A 534 -10.81 -5.98 -7.66
C ASP A 534 -10.62 -6.12 -9.18
N GLU A 535 -9.61 -6.86 -9.60
CA GLU A 535 -9.33 -7.15 -11.00
C GLU A 535 -10.38 -8.09 -11.65
N ALA A 536 -11.10 -8.84 -10.83
CA ALA A 536 -12.17 -9.75 -11.25
C ALA A 536 -13.57 -9.11 -11.17
N GLY A 537 -13.68 -7.84 -10.76
CA GLY A 537 -14.92 -7.10 -10.66
C GLY A 537 -15.74 -7.35 -9.39
N VAL A 538 -15.09 -7.81 -8.31
CA VAL A 538 -15.77 -8.03 -7.03
C VAL A 538 -16.24 -6.71 -6.45
N CYS A 539 -17.51 -6.68 -6.03
CA CYS A 539 -18.15 -5.57 -5.33
C CYS A 539 -18.30 -5.90 -3.83
N GLY A 540 -18.55 -4.90 -3.01
CA GLY A 540 -18.83 -5.03 -1.58
C GLY A 540 -18.82 -3.68 -0.89
N PHE A 541 -19.71 -3.46 0.05
CA PHE A 541 -19.63 -2.35 0.99
C PHE A 541 -18.43 -2.53 1.91
N THR A 542 -18.18 -1.62 2.85
CA THR A 542 -17.14 -1.78 3.86
C THR A 542 -17.27 -3.12 4.60
N ASP A 543 -16.26 -3.53 5.34
CA ASP A 543 -16.25 -4.78 6.09
C ASP A 543 -17.58 -5.05 6.82
N PRO A 544 -18.01 -6.30 6.89
CA PRO A 544 -17.40 -7.50 6.31
C PRO A 544 -17.69 -7.73 4.81
N ASP A 545 -18.57 -6.95 4.16
CA ASP A 545 -19.06 -7.19 2.79
C ASP A 545 -17.95 -7.02 1.72
N SER A 546 -16.90 -6.25 2.00
CA SER A 546 -15.70 -6.14 1.14
C SER A 546 -14.90 -7.45 1.04
N ARG A 547 -15.13 -8.40 1.97
CA ARG A 547 -14.41 -9.67 2.11
C ARG A 547 -15.13 -10.83 1.43
N ARG A 548 -15.83 -10.58 0.31
CA ARG A 548 -16.46 -11.62 -0.50
C ARG A 548 -15.41 -12.51 -1.13
N THR A 549 -15.78 -13.77 -1.41
CA THR A 549 -14.88 -14.74 -2.02
C THR A 549 -14.47 -14.33 -3.43
N TYR A 550 -13.26 -14.77 -3.84
CA TYR A 550 -12.82 -14.60 -5.22
C TYR A 550 -13.71 -15.43 -6.17
N PRO A 551 -14.23 -14.84 -7.27
CA PRO A 551 -15.23 -15.48 -8.12
C PRO A 551 -14.60 -16.43 -9.16
N TRP A 552 -13.87 -17.46 -8.73
CA TRP A 552 -13.20 -18.40 -9.63
C TRP A 552 -14.16 -19.04 -10.62
N GLY A 553 -13.82 -18.94 -11.91
CA GLY A 553 -14.65 -19.42 -13.02
C GLY A 553 -15.73 -18.42 -13.48
N HIS A 554 -15.92 -17.31 -12.76
CA HIS A 554 -16.90 -16.25 -13.06
C HIS A 554 -16.26 -14.85 -13.11
N GLU A 555 -14.95 -14.80 -13.28
CA GLU A 555 -14.17 -13.55 -13.27
C GLU A 555 -14.57 -12.63 -14.44
N ASP A 556 -14.50 -11.34 -14.23
CA ASP A 556 -14.56 -10.35 -15.30
C ASP A 556 -13.26 -10.36 -16.12
N LYS A 557 -13.27 -11.12 -17.22
CA LYS A 557 -12.08 -11.30 -18.06
C LYS A 557 -11.61 -10.03 -18.75
N GLU A 558 -12.52 -9.08 -19.01
CA GLU A 558 -12.19 -7.77 -19.59
C GLU A 558 -11.39 -6.96 -18.59
N LEU A 559 -11.84 -6.88 -17.34
CA LEU A 559 -11.11 -6.19 -16.27
C LEU A 559 -9.75 -6.84 -15.99
N ILE A 560 -9.66 -8.17 -15.89
CA ILE A 560 -8.38 -8.86 -15.74
C ILE A 560 -7.42 -8.50 -16.88
N GLY A 561 -7.91 -8.49 -18.12
CA GLY A 561 -7.14 -8.09 -19.30
C GLY A 561 -6.62 -6.64 -19.19
N PHE A 562 -7.47 -5.75 -18.71
CA PHE A 562 -7.13 -4.35 -18.48
C PHE A 562 -6.07 -4.19 -17.38
N TYR A 563 -6.23 -4.84 -16.21
CA TYR A 563 -5.23 -4.82 -15.14
C TYR A 563 -3.88 -5.36 -15.63
N ARG A 564 -3.85 -6.47 -16.35
CA ARG A 564 -2.62 -7.00 -16.98
C ARG A 564 -1.95 -5.99 -17.91
N ALA A 565 -2.74 -5.28 -18.72
CA ALA A 565 -2.22 -4.26 -19.62
C ALA A 565 -1.60 -3.10 -18.85
N MET A 566 -2.27 -2.61 -17.80
CA MET A 566 -1.79 -1.51 -16.97
C MET A 566 -0.57 -1.91 -16.13
N ILE A 567 -0.54 -3.10 -15.54
CA ILE A 567 0.62 -3.65 -14.83
C ILE A 567 1.83 -3.72 -15.77
N ARG A 568 1.65 -4.20 -17.01
CA ARG A 568 2.71 -4.23 -18.02
C ARG A 568 3.22 -2.83 -18.35
N ILE A 569 2.32 -1.85 -18.52
CA ILE A 569 2.70 -0.45 -18.76
C ILE A 569 3.51 0.07 -17.55
N HIS A 570 3.05 -0.16 -16.33
CA HIS A 570 3.77 0.23 -15.11
C HIS A 570 5.20 -0.36 -15.05
N LYS A 571 5.32 -1.67 -15.26
CA LYS A 571 6.61 -2.39 -15.17
C LYS A 571 7.59 -2.01 -16.29
N GLN A 572 7.11 -1.68 -17.47
CA GLN A 572 7.95 -1.33 -18.64
C GLN A 572 8.43 0.14 -18.65
N ASN A 573 7.88 0.99 -17.79
CA ASN A 573 8.14 2.42 -17.78
C ASN A 573 8.73 2.86 -16.42
N PRO A 574 10.08 2.92 -16.30
CA PRO A 574 10.75 3.22 -15.01
C PRO A 574 10.32 4.55 -14.37
N GLU A 575 9.94 5.54 -15.20
CA GLU A 575 9.43 6.81 -14.70
C GLU A 575 8.12 6.66 -13.91
N LEU A 576 7.34 5.61 -14.14
CA LEU A 576 6.13 5.32 -13.36
C LEU A 576 6.47 4.77 -11.97
N LYS A 577 7.61 4.10 -11.82
CA LYS A 577 8.07 3.58 -10.51
C LYS A 577 8.71 4.68 -9.66
N THR A 578 9.76 5.34 -10.19
CA THR A 578 10.64 6.23 -9.41
C THR A 578 10.84 7.62 -10.00
N GLY A 579 10.14 7.97 -11.07
CA GLY A 579 10.27 9.26 -11.74
C GLY A 579 9.53 10.38 -11.02
N SER A 580 9.82 11.60 -11.46
CA SER A 580 9.16 12.84 -11.04
C SER A 580 7.68 12.85 -11.40
N ILE A 581 6.87 13.62 -10.65
CA ILE A 581 5.47 13.91 -10.98
C ILE A 581 5.25 15.41 -11.08
N LEU A 582 4.57 15.86 -12.14
CA LEU A 582 4.26 17.25 -12.36
C LEU A 582 2.83 17.42 -12.88
N VAL A 583 2.04 18.25 -12.23
CA VAL A 583 0.69 18.61 -12.68
C VAL A 583 0.77 19.48 -13.93
N LEU A 584 0.08 19.08 -15.00
CA LEU A 584 0.05 19.81 -16.27
C LEU A 584 -1.30 20.49 -16.53
N TYR A 585 -2.37 19.93 -16.00
CA TYR A 585 -3.72 20.45 -16.17
C TYR A 585 -4.60 20.03 -14.98
N ALA A 586 -5.34 20.98 -14.43
CA ALA A 586 -6.30 20.78 -13.35
C ALA A 586 -7.48 21.70 -13.55
N GLN A 587 -8.64 21.15 -13.90
CA GLN A 587 -9.91 21.83 -14.08
C GLN A 587 -11.05 20.90 -13.65
N PRO A 588 -12.25 21.39 -13.39
CA PRO A 588 -13.35 20.53 -12.98
C PRO A 588 -13.53 19.31 -13.90
N TYR A 589 -13.54 18.13 -13.28
CA TYR A 589 -13.65 16.79 -13.91
C TYR A 589 -12.45 16.35 -14.76
N VAL A 590 -11.44 17.19 -14.95
CA VAL A 590 -10.27 16.83 -15.77
C VAL A 590 -8.99 17.09 -15.03
N THR A 591 -8.14 16.06 -14.95
CA THR A 591 -6.79 16.20 -14.45
C THR A 591 -5.78 15.59 -15.42
N ALA A 592 -4.60 16.22 -15.53
CA ALA A 592 -3.47 15.62 -16.25
C ALA A 592 -2.16 15.90 -15.50
N TYR A 593 -1.32 14.88 -15.47
CA TYR A 593 0.00 14.96 -14.87
C TYR A 593 1.05 14.22 -15.72
N ALA A 594 2.29 14.63 -15.58
CA ALA A 594 3.45 13.95 -16.16
C ALA A 594 4.14 13.09 -15.11
N ARG A 595 4.61 11.92 -15.53
CA ARG A 595 5.64 11.12 -14.86
C ARG A 595 6.87 11.14 -15.75
N PHE A 596 8.04 11.49 -15.21
CA PHE A 596 9.21 11.66 -16.07
C PHE A 596 10.54 11.40 -15.38
N THR A 597 11.49 10.97 -16.20
CA THR A 597 12.93 11.01 -15.94
C THR A 597 13.60 11.93 -16.98
N GLN A 598 14.90 12.07 -16.95
CA GLN A 598 15.62 12.80 -17.99
C GLN A 598 15.48 12.17 -19.40
N LYS A 599 15.15 10.86 -19.45
CA LYS A 599 15.14 10.10 -20.71
C LYS A 599 13.75 9.77 -21.21
N GLU A 600 12.80 9.61 -20.34
CA GLU A 600 11.48 9.09 -20.67
C GLU A 600 10.39 9.92 -19.98
N GLN A 601 9.29 10.18 -20.68
CA GLN A 601 8.16 10.97 -20.19
C GLN A 601 6.86 10.25 -20.51
N THR A 602 5.99 10.16 -19.53
CA THR A 602 4.61 9.65 -19.65
C THR A 602 3.64 10.73 -19.20
N ILE A 603 2.61 10.99 -19.99
CA ILE A 603 1.51 11.90 -19.66
C ILE A 603 0.28 11.05 -19.39
N VAL A 604 -0.37 11.34 -18.28
CA VAL A 604 -1.64 10.71 -17.87
C VAL A 604 -2.71 11.77 -17.85
N ILE A 605 -3.87 11.46 -18.44
CA ILE A 605 -5.00 12.37 -18.56
C ILE A 605 -6.25 11.62 -18.16
N ILE A 606 -7.07 12.20 -17.27
CA ILE A 606 -8.32 11.63 -16.79
C ILE A 606 -9.44 12.66 -17.02
N ASN A 607 -10.55 12.24 -17.61
CA ASN A 607 -11.81 12.97 -17.69
C ASN A 607 -12.92 12.15 -17.02
N CYS A 608 -13.15 12.37 -15.74
CA CYS A 608 -14.22 11.68 -14.99
C CYS A 608 -15.61 12.31 -15.19
N GLY A 609 -15.72 13.30 -16.07
CA GLY A 609 -16.98 14.00 -16.34
C GLY A 609 -17.83 13.28 -17.41
N GLU A 610 -19.08 13.76 -17.52
CA GLU A 610 -20.10 13.23 -18.45
C GLU A 610 -20.09 13.89 -19.84
N SER A 611 -19.14 14.79 -20.11
CA SER A 611 -19.06 15.53 -21.36
C SER A 611 -17.70 15.41 -22.03
N ILE A 612 -17.68 15.57 -23.36
CA ILE A 612 -16.43 15.70 -24.12
C ILE A 612 -15.69 16.94 -23.67
N LYS A 613 -14.37 16.83 -23.52
CA LYS A 613 -13.48 17.93 -23.12
C LYS A 613 -12.34 18.09 -24.12
N ASP A 614 -12.26 19.26 -24.75
CA ASP A 614 -11.12 19.66 -25.55
C ASP A 614 -10.14 20.43 -24.67
N ILE A 615 -8.93 19.90 -24.49
CA ILE A 615 -7.92 20.50 -23.64
C ILE A 615 -6.62 20.77 -24.38
N SER A 616 -5.86 21.73 -23.87
CA SER A 616 -4.52 22.05 -24.33
C SER A 616 -3.59 22.22 -23.13
N MET A 617 -2.54 21.41 -23.04
CA MET A 617 -1.64 21.42 -21.89
C MET A 617 -0.18 21.62 -22.27
N PRO A 618 0.64 22.27 -21.41
CA PRO A 618 2.04 22.60 -21.69
C PRO A 618 2.97 21.43 -21.35
N VAL A 619 3.03 20.42 -22.20
CA VAL A 619 3.84 19.20 -21.96
C VAL A 619 5.35 19.45 -21.94
N TRP A 620 5.83 20.57 -22.49
CA TRP A 620 7.23 20.97 -22.42
C TRP A 620 7.77 21.07 -20.98
N GLN A 621 6.91 21.37 -20.02
CA GLN A 621 7.29 21.42 -18.59
C GLN A 621 7.84 20.10 -18.07
N ALA A 622 7.43 18.98 -18.65
CA ALA A 622 7.96 17.65 -18.35
C ALA A 622 9.22 17.26 -19.16
N GLY A 623 9.80 18.20 -19.90
CA GLY A 623 10.97 17.93 -20.74
C GLY A 623 10.65 17.36 -22.13
N ILE A 624 9.38 17.40 -22.54
CA ILE A 624 8.96 16.96 -23.88
C ILE A 624 9.29 18.06 -24.88
N PRO A 625 9.97 17.76 -26.02
CA PRO A 625 10.34 18.75 -27.02
C PRO A 625 9.15 19.55 -27.54
N VAL A 626 9.41 20.82 -27.93
CA VAL A 626 8.34 21.74 -28.35
C VAL A 626 7.67 21.33 -29.67
N GLU A 627 8.37 20.59 -30.53
CA GLU A 627 7.87 19.99 -31.75
C GLU A 627 8.22 18.50 -31.75
N THR A 628 7.23 17.62 -31.53
CA THR A 628 7.39 16.18 -31.47
C THR A 628 6.04 15.47 -31.57
N THR A 629 6.01 14.15 -31.38
CA THR A 629 4.79 13.35 -31.22
C THR A 629 4.82 12.57 -29.91
N MET A 630 3.66 12.37 -29.32
CA MET A 630 3.41 11.46 -28.21
C MET A 630 2.72 10.20 -28.74
N GLU A 631 3.16 9.03 -28.27
CA GLU A 631 2.52 7.74 -28.57
C GLU A 631 1.45 7.44 -27.53
N ARG A 632 0.22 7.22 -27.95
CA ARG A 632 -0.83 6.69 -27.06
C ARG A 632 -0.57 5.21 -26.82
N ILE A 633 -0.42 4.82 -25.56
CA ILE A 633 -0.16 3.43 -25.15
C ILE A 633 -1.34 2.82 -24.38
N MET A 634 -2.32 3.64 -23.98
CA MET A 634 -3.57 3.23 -23.36
C MET A 634 -4.62 4.32 -23.57
N VAL A 635 -5.84 3.90 -23.85
CA VAL A 635 -7.06 4.73 -23.77
C VAL A 635 -8.19 3.90 -23.20
N THR A 636 -9.00 4.49 -22.31
CA THR A 636 -10.24 3.91 -21.82
C THR A 636 -11.44 4.74 -22.28
N THR A 637 -12.59 4.10 -22.34
CA THR A 637 -13.89 4.70 -22.62
C THR A 637 -14.94 4.04 -21.73
N ARG A 638 -16.20 4.45 -21.85
CA ARG A 638 -17.31 3.77 -21.17
C ARG A 638 -17.39 2.29 -21.51
N ASP A 639 -17.08 1.92 -22.76
CA ASP A 639 -17.30 0.58 -23.28
C ASP A 639 -16.11 -0.37 -23.10
N GLY A 640 -14.93 0.15 -22.72
CA GLY A 640 -13.74 -0.69 -22.54
C GLY A 640 -12.42 0.08 -22.66
N TYR A 641 -11.38 -0.61 -23.11
CA TYR A 641 -10.06 -0.03 -23.27
C TYR A 641 -9.40 -0.45 -24.59
N ASN A 642 -8.40 0.33 -25.04
CA ASN A 642 -7.61 0.02 -26.23
C ASN A 642 -6.13 0.36 -25.98
N THR A 643 -5.25 -0.54 -26.41
CA THR A 643 -3.79 -0.41 -26.34
C THR A 643 -3.14 -0.18 -27.70
N GLU A 644 -3.94 -0.01 -28.75
CA GLU A 644 -3.41 0.32 -30.08
C GLU A 644 -2.71 1.67 -30.06
N SER A 645 -1.50 1.67 -30.64
CA SER A 645 -0.68 2.88 -30.71
C SER A 645 -1.32 3.90 -31.67
N ALA A 646 -1.34 5.16 -31.22
CA ALA A 646 -1.69 6.30 -32.04
C ALA A 646 -0.77 7.47 -31.71
N GLU A 647 -0.34 8.22 -32.74
CA GLU A 647 0.53 9.38 -32.54
C GLU A 647 -0.32 10.66 -32.38
N LEU A 648 0.01 11.45 -31.35
CA LEU A 648 -0.57 12.77 -31.10
C LEU A 648 0.53 13.83 -31.23
N PRO A 649 0.32 14.87 -32.06
CA PRO A 649 1.34 15.90 -32.26
C PRO A 649 1.43 16.85 -31.07
N VAL A 650 2.67 17.21 -30.72
CA VAL A 650 3.01 18.31 -29.83
C VAL A 650 3.48 19.48 -30.70
N HIS A 651 2.81 20.62 -30.59
CA HIS A 651 3.14 21.83 -31.30
C HIS A 651 3.37 22.99 -30.36
N ARG A 652 4.50 23.69 -30.50
CA ARG A 652 4.94 24.80 -29.60
C ARG A 652 4.90 24.39 -28.11
N GLY A 653 5.31 23.15 -27.82
CA GLY A 653 5.35 22.60 -26.48
C GLY A 653 3.99 22.30 -25.85
N LYS A 654 2.92 22.36 -26.63
CA LYS A 654 1.55 22.07 -26.17
C LYS A 654 1.01 20.82 -26.85
N LEU A 655 0.36 19.98 -26.07
CA LEU A 655 -0.47 18.87 -26.54
C LEU A 655 -1.93 19.29 -26.53
N LYS A 656 -2.64 19.06 -27.63
CA LYS A 656 -4.09 19.23 -27.73
C LYS A 656 -4.73 17.85 -27.84
N VAL A 657 -5.77 17.60 -27.06
CA VAL A 657 -6.48 16.32 -27.05
C VAL A 657 -7.96 16.53 -26.75
N SER A 658 -8.81 15.77 -27.45
CA SER A 658 -10.24 15.65 -27.19
C SER A 658 -10.46 14.39 -26.35
N LEU A 659 -11.09 14.54 -25.18
CA LEU A 659 -11.35 13.48 -24.21
C LEU A 659 -12.81 13.10 -24.25
N LEU A 660 -13.09 11.81 -24.39
CA LEU A 660 -14.43 11.28 -24.24
C LEU A 660 -14.88 11.35 -22.77
N PRO A 661 -16.21 11.30 -22.51
CA PRO A 661 -16.72 11.17 -21.14
C PRO A 661 -16.20 9.90 -20.46
N GLN A 662 -15.89 9.99 -19.16
CA GLN A 662 -15.40 8.85 -18.35
C GLN A 662 -14.27 8.10 -19.06
N SER A 663 -13.17 8.80 -19.33
CA SER A 663 -12.05 8.25 -20.09
C SER A 663 -10.70 8.64 -19.51
N GLY A 664 -9.74 7.72 -19.60
CA GLY A 664 -8.35 7.93 -19.28
C GLY A 664 -7.45 7.68 -20.49
N ILE A 665 -6.38 8.47 -20.60
CA ILE A 665 -5.38 8.32 -21.67
C ILE A 665 -3.99 8.28 -21.05
N VAL A 666 -3.14 7.35 -21.50
CA VAL A 666 -1.72 7.29 -21.17
C VAL A 666 -0.91 7.46 -22.44
N LEU A 667 -0.07 8.50 -22.45
CA LEU A 667 0.77 8.88 -23.60
C LEU A 667 2.23 8.75 -23.22
N LYS A 668 3.05 8.19 -24.10
CA LYS A 668 4.49 8.00 -23.94
C LYS A 668 5.25 8.86 -24.93
N HIS A 669 6.24 9.59 -24.46
CA HIS A 669 7.27 10.18 -25.32
C HIS A 669 8.51 9.31 -25.28
N ARG A 670 8.96 8.83 -26.47
CA ARG A 670 10.19 8.07 -26.63
C ARG A 670 11.20 8.93 -27.38
N ASN A 671 12.31 9.21 -26.76
CA ASN A 671 13.39 9.93 -27.44
C ASN A 671 14.00 9.02 -28.52
N LYS A 672 13.64 9.26 -29.79
CA LYS A 672 14.08 8.43 -30.94
C LYS A 672 15.61 8.32 -31.08
N LYS A 673 16.39 9.23 -30.50
CA LYS A 673 17.86 9.17 -30.49
C LYS A 673 18.42 8.01 -29.65
N PHE A 674 17.69 7.54 -28.65
CA PHE A 674 18.10 6.41 -27.81
C PHE A 674 17.46 5.06 -28.21
N ALA A 675 16.43 5.06 -29.06
CA ALA A 675 15.74 3.85 -29.50
C ALA A 675 16.56 2.96 -30.46
N LYS A 676 17.63 3.49 -31.07
CA LYS A 676 18.50 2.71 -31.98
C LYS A 676 19.41 1.67 -31.31
N GLN A 677 19.43 1.59 -29.95
CA GLN A 677 20.29 0.63 -29.24
C GLN A 677 19.49 -0.53 -28.57
N ARG A 678 18.15 -0.58 -28.69
CA ARG A 678 17.36 -1.70 -28.19
C ARG A 678 16.65 -2.43 -29.33
N ASN A 679 17.40 -3.27 -30.06
CA ASN A 679 16.80 -4.40 -30.79
C ASN A 679 16.36 -5.44 -29.74
N PHE A 680 15.13 -5.37 -29.28
CA PHE A 680 14.52 -6.45 -28.51
C PHE A 680 13.52 -7.20 -29.38
N LEU A 681 13.75 -8.51 -29.46
CA LEU A 681 12.97 -9.56 -30.02
C LEU A 681 11.45 -9.25 -30.03
N LYS A 682 10.90 -9.10 -31.23
CA LYS A 682 9.48 -9.27 -31.48
C LYS A 682 9.17 -10.74 -31.25
N VAL A 683 8.57 -11.07 -30.12
CA VAL A 683 7.84 -12.32 -29.94
C VAL A 683 6.44 -12.09 -30.49
N PRO A 684 6.00 -12.81 -31.52
CA PRO A 684 4.61 -12.75 -31.98
C PRO A 684 3.75 -13.40 -30.89
N ILE A 685 2.84 -12.66 -30.33
CA ILE A 685 1.78 -13.22 -29.46
C ILE A 685 0.66 -13.67 -30.38
N ASP A 686 0.57 -14.96 -30.57
CA ASP A 686 -0.53 -15.64 -31.27
C ASP A 686 -1.76 -15.67 -30.33
N PHE A 687 -2.83 -14.99 -30.73
CA PHE A 687 -4.04 -14.79 -29.93
C PHE A 687 -5.08 -15.93 -30.07
N HIS A 688 -4.69 -17.09 -30.63
CA HIS A 688 -5.58 -18.24 -30.74
C HIS A 688 -4.90 -19.54 -30.31
N SER A 689 -4.96 -19.84 -29.02
CA SER A 689 -5.14 -21.22 -28.54
C SER A 689 -5.16 -21.31 -27.01
N ARG A 690 -6.32 -21.73 -26.53
CA ARG A 690 -6.59 -22.62 -25.38
C ARG A 690 -6.14 -22.17 -23.97
N PHE A 691 -7.09 -21.88 -23.21
CA PHE A 691 -7.68 -22.21 -21.91
C PHE A 691 -8.34 -21.01 -21.26
#